data_91b52bf04f51f22bca603f05f43b70af
#
_entry.id   91b52bf04f51f22bca603f05f43b70af
#
_cell.length_a   1.000
_cell.length_b   1.000
_cell.length_c   1.000
_cell.angle_alpha   90.00
_cell.angle_beta   90.00
_cell.angle_gamma   90.00
#
_symmetry.space_group_name_H-M   'P 1'
#
loop_
_entity.id
_entity.type
_entity.pdbx_description
1 polymer ?
#
loop_
_entity_poly.entity_id
_entity_poly.type
_entity_poly.pdbx_seq_one_letter_code
_entity_poly.pdbx_strand_id
1 'polypeptide(L)'
;DNSPSAVGVYRASEEDIAALEADPLYFIGTTQRPSVEEFRNGQLLDARPNTQNTNIDLTGKIDALITDNIDVTFSGSFYDRSDFFSPDAEWAMFNWQNNPEFKRNGYRGSFRIRHKIGQQANDPSLTEEEKAELGKSTFRNLSYAIQVGVENDKTGREDIRFEDRFFEYGYYGNQVRSWQAVESAISDTAAWDGEEIQVFNQFFAHQGSRELVEEFIPGTINPVLSSFNTINGLPETEFRSSFSNLYSNVGREYNSFRISEQDVYNGNVTVSFDLTPGGSEKGRHNIQLGLAVEQRVNRAYSIAPVGLWTAARINANNHISGVNTDIVIGSFESSEIPGGLDTTFLQYQNGIEVNDDSKFFQSVRTLLNNTALEEYVNVDGIDPSLLSLGMFSARELNDERIVGYYGYDYTGEKLTGDITFEDFFTSRGADGRRDFKIGANKPIYGSAYIQDKFAYKDIIFKIGLRMDYFDANTKVLRDNYSLYDIKTKDDFFPNGGGPSSVPGDAKVYVAGEGSDDVIAYRDGDTWLQPNGTATSPALLFESAVTPAYVAGENLVEIREDGFDVDGSFEDYSPQINWMPRLAFSFPISDEAGFFAHYDVLYQRPTSNNIQTALNYFNLGAGDLINNPNLKPVRTVDYEVGYKQKLTNSSAMTLSAYYREQRDMIQRRVFSNIPSPIFQYETYDNLDFGTVKGFSFTYDRRRVGNIKLTATYTLQFADGSGSDANSSGGLNTRGPIRNLIPLSYDERHRITSTIDYRYGSGKKYDGPRIGGVDIFANTGLNFIVNAVSGRPYTKRRTVQQFGGVGFEGAINGARLPWNATIDARLDKSFNLNTGGEGGRPLYFNVYLRVQNLLDTKNVYGVYSATGSEEDDGYLISSFGQDRLSQVSANGQSEEVFLAQYNYRLLQPGFYSLARRIYLGATVNF
;
A
#
# COMPACT_ATOMS: atom_id res chain seq x y z
N ASP A 1 -10.63 -10.16 -12.62
CA ASP A 1 -12.07 -9.89 -12.42
C ASP A 1 -12.72 -9.68 -13.75
N ASN A 2 -13.39 -10.71 -14.30
CA ASN A 2 -14.19 -10.65 -15.53
C ASN A 2 -15.50 -9.88 -15.33
N SER A 3 -15.57 -8.99 -14.37
CA SER A 3 -16.77 -8.22 -14.11
C SER A 3 -17.07 -7.28 -15.29
N PRO A 4 -18.27 -7.32 -15.86
CA PRO A 4 -18.65 -6.41 -16.91
C PRO A 4 -18.58 -4.97 -16.41
N SER A 5 -17.95 -4.09 -17.18
CA SER A 5 -17.98 -2.65 -16.94
C SER A 5 -19.28 -2.06 -17.49
N ALA A 6 -19.77 -0.98 -16.88
CA ALA A 6 -20.94 -0.25 -17.38
C ALA A 6 -20.70 0.40 -18.76
N VAL A 7 -19.45 0.57 -19.16
CA VAL A 7 -19.07 1.26 -20.42
C VAL A 7 -18.18 0.42 -21.34
N GLY A 8 -17.81 -0.79 -20.93
CA GLY A 8 -16.89 -1.64 -21.70
C GLY A 8 -15.43 -1.24 -21.60
N VAL A 9 -14.57 -1.94 -22.33
CA VAL A 9 -13.12 -1.69 -22.41
C VAL A 9 -12.67 -1.87 -23.85
N TYR A 10 -11.75 -1.02 -24.33
CA TYR A 10 -11.15 -1.20 -25.65
C TYR A 10 -9.93 -2.11 -25.59
N ARG A 11 -9.77 -2.95 -26.61
CA ARG A 11 -8.60 -3.80 -26.83
C ARG A 11 -8.31 -3.99 -28.32
N ALA A 12 -7.10 -4.38 -28.67
CA ALA A 12 -6.79 -4.98 -29.96
C ALA A 12 -7.29 -6.43 -30.00
N SER A 13 -7.75 -6.90 -31.15
CA SER A 13 -8.11 -8.31 -31.35
C SER A 13 -6.87 -9.21 -31.35
N GLU A 14 -7.03 -10.52 -31.23
CA GLU A 14 -5.94 -11.49 -31.39
C GLU A 14 -5.30 -11.41 -32.76
N GLU A 15 -6.12 -11.19 -33.80
CA GLU A 15 -5.67 -11.04 -35.19
C GLU A 15 -4.84 -9.75 -35.35
N ASP A 16 -5.28 -8.64 -34.75
CA ASP A 16 -4.53 -7.37 -34.77
C ASP A 16 -3.21 -7.49 -34.00
N ILE A 17 -3.20 -8.14 -32.83
CA ILE A 17 -1.98 -8.38 -32.05
C ILE A 17 -1.00 -9.23 -32.87
N ALA A 18 -1.47 -10.34 -33.46
CA ALA A 18 -0.62 -11.19 -34.28
C ALA A 18 -0.05 -10.45 -35.51
N ALA A 19 -0.83 -9.56 -36.12
CA ALA A 19 -0.36 -8.71 -37.22
C ALA A 19 0.71 -7.70 -36.77
N LEU A 20 0.51 -7.08 -35.61
CA LEU A 20 1.48 -6.16 -35.00
C LEU A 20 2.78 -6.89 -34.55
N GLU A 21 2.68 -8.14 -34.12
CA GLU A 21 3.84 -8.98 -33.79
C GLU A 21 4.61 -9.43 -35.05
N ALA A 22 3.89 -9.70 -36.14
CA ALA A 22 4.51 -10.13 -37.39
C ALA A 22 5.21 -8.96 -38.13
N ASP A 23 4.67 -7.76 -38.03
CA ASP A 23 5.25 -6.53 -38.62
C ASP A 23 5.23 -5.38 -37.61
N PRO A 24 6.16 -5.42 -36.61
CA PRO A 24 6.14 -4.51 -35.47
C PRO A 24 6.58 -3.08 -35.84
N LEU A 25 7.15 -2.86 -37.02
CA LEU A 25 7.77 -1.61 -37.45
C LEU A 25 7.23 -1.16 -38.78
N TYR A 26 7.07 0.15 -38.95
CA TYR A 26 6.74 0.79 -40.21
C TYR A 26 7.67 2.00 -40.48
N PHE A 27 7.65 2.53 -41.69
CA PHE A 27 8.51 3.64 -42.10
C PHE A 27 7.73 4.90 -42.37
N ILE A 28 8.22 6.04 -41.84
CA ILE A 28 7.83 7.38 -42.28
C ILE A 28 9.05 8.00 -42.94
N GLY A 29 9.08 8.05 -44.27
CA GLY A 29 10.30 8.43 -44.98
C GLY A 29 11.44 7.46 -44.72
N THR A 30 12.50 7.91 -44.09
CA THR A 30 13.66 7.08 -43.67
C THR A 30 13.59 6.69 -42.19
N THR A 31 12.62 7.17 -41.42
CA THR A 31 12.50 6.94 -39.97
C THR A 31 11.63 5.71 -39.72
N GLN A 32 12.19 4.74 -39.03
CA GLN A 32 11.50 3.54 -38.57
C GLN A 32 10.71 3.84 -37.31
N ARG A 33 9.44 3.36 -37.22
CA ARG A 33 8.52 3.59 -36.10
C ARG A 33 7.75 2.33 -35.73
N PRO A 34 7.21 2.23 -34.48
CA PRO A 34 6.40 1.09 -34.05
C PRO A 34 5.05 1.05 -34.75
N SER A 35 4.66 -0.12 -35.27
CA SER A 35 3.37 -0.31 -35.94
C SER A 35 2.16 -0.08 -35.04
N VAL A 36 2.30 -0.18 -33.70
CA VAL A 36 1.24 0.15 -32.74
C VAL A 36 0.80 1.63 -32.84
N GLU A 37 1.63 2.53 -33.33
CA GLU A 37 1.28 3.94 -33.54
C GLU A 37 0.27 4.16 -34.67
N GLU A 38 0.14 3.20 -35.60
CA GLU A 38 -0.84 3.24 -36.70
C GLU A 38 -2.10 2.40 -36.40
N PHE A 39 -2.22 1.83 -35.22
CA PHE A 39 -3.37 1.00 -34.83
C PHE A 39 -4.63 1.84 -34.56
N ARG A 40 -5.74 1.49 -35.23
CA ARG A 40 -7.04 2.18 -35.12
C ARG A 40 -8.25 1.26 -34.96
N ASN A 41 -8.06 -0.04 -34.94
CA ASN A 41 -9.14 -1.03 -34.94
C ASN A 41 -9.52 -1.52 -33.54
N GLY A 42 -9.52 -0.61 -32.54
CA GLY A 42 -9.87 -0.99 -31.18
C GLY A 42 -11.29 -1.58 -31.08
N GLN A 43 -11.38 -2.77 -30.49
CA GLN A 43 -12.63 -3.45 -30.21
C GLN A 43 -13.15 -3.11 -28.82
N LEU A 44 -14.41 -2.65 -28.75
CA LEU A 44 -15.08 -2.44 -27.46
C LEU A 44 -15.65 -3.76 -26.94
N LEU A 45 -15.25 -4.17 -25.76
CA LEU A 45 -15.73 -5.36 -25.06
C LEU A 45 -16.47 -4.99 -23.77
N ASP A 46 -17.48 -5.78 -23.40
CA ASP A 46 -18.21 -5.58 -22.14
C ASP A 46 -17.42 -5.97 -20.89
N ALA A 47 -16.34 -6.74 -21.05
CA ALA A 47 -15.49 -7.17 -19.94
C ALA A 47 -14.00 -7.19 -20.34
N ARG A 48 -13.11 -7.05 -19.35
CA ARG A 48 -11.66 -7.18 -19.57
C ARG A 48 -11.33 -8.62 -19.97
N PRO A 49 -10.54 -8.81 -21.04
CA PRO A 49 -10.12 -10.13 -21.45
C PRO A 49 -9.05 -10.69 -20.51
N ASN A 50 -8.94 -12.01 -20.48
CA ASN A 50 -7.92 -12.76 -19.77
C ASN A 50 -7.70 -12.32 -18.31
N THR A 51 -8.81 -12.04 -17.60
CA THR A 51 -8.82 -11.71 -16.15
C THR A 51 -9.59 -12.78 -15.37
N GLN A 52 -9.33 -14.05 -15.70
CA GLN A 52 -9.92 -15.18 -14.98
C GLN A 52 -9.40 -15.26 -13.56
N ASN A 53 -10.24 -15.75 -12.68
CA ASN A 53 -9.86 -16.02 -11.31
C ASN A 53 -10.29 -17.45 -10.90
N THR A 54 -9.47 -18.10 -10.09
CA THR A 54 -9.76 -19.42 -9.51
C THR A 54 -9.60 -19.32 -8.01
N ASN A 55 -10.67 -19.68 -7.28
CA ASN A 55 -10.68 -19.66 -5.83
C ASN A 55 -11.10 -21.03 -5.29
N ILE A 56 -10.29 -21.59 -4.39
CA ILE A 56 -10.61 -22.79 -3.62
C ILE A 56 -10.59 -22.37 -2.16
N ASP A 57 -11.74 -22.38 -1.51
CA ASP A 57 -11.88 -22.09 -0.09
C ASP A 57 -12.48 -23.32 0.62
N LEU A 58 -11.73 -23.91 1.54
CA LEU A 58 -12.17 -25.03 2.36
C LEU A 58 -12.26 -24.58 3.82
N THR A 59 -13.38 -24.84 4.47
CA THR A 59 -13.57 -24.51 5.89
C THR A 59 -14.18 -25.72 6.61
N GLY A 60 -13.60 -26.05 7.75
CA GLY A 60 -14.08 -27.11 8.64
C GLY A 60 -14.21 -26.62 10.08
N LYS A 61 -15.24 -27.06 10.76
CA LYS A 61 -15.46 -26.77 12.18
C LYS A 61 -16.02 -28.00 12.87
N ILE A 62 -15.44 -28.33 14.03
CA ILE A 62 -15.90 -29.41 14.92
C ILE A 62 -16.16 -28.79 16.29
N ASP A 63 -17.39 -28.90 16.77
CA ASP A 63 -17.78 -28.57 18.13
C ASP A 63 -18.03 -29.85 18.87
N ALA A 64 -17.35 -30.07 19.99
CA ALA A 64 -17.49 -31.21 20.85
C ALA A 64 -17.92 -30.78 22.25
N LEU A 65 -19.01 -31.33 22.75
CA LEU A 65 -19.43 -31.18 24.12
C LEU A 65 -18.74 -32.28 24.93
N ILE A 66 -17.74 -31.95 25.70
CA ILE A 66 -16.97 -32.91 26.53
C ILE A 66 -17.76 -33.26 27.79
N THR A 67 -18.36 -32.25 28.38
CA THR A 67 -19.33 -32.37 29.49
C THR A 67 -20.41 -31.33 29.29
N ASP A 68 -21.51 -31.36 30.06
CA ASP A 68 -22.58 -30.37 30.00
C ASP A 68 -22.07 -28.91 30.18
N ASN A 69 -20.89 -28.74 30.78
CA ASN A 69 -20.29 -27.46 31.11
C ASN A 69 -19.03 -27.13 30.30
N ILE A 70 -18.47 -28.10 29.57
CA ILE A 70 -17.23 -27.90 28.82
C ILE A 70 -17.48 -28.21 27.36
N ASP A 71 -17.34 -27.20 26.51
CA ASP A 71 -17.31 -27.33 25.06
C ASP A 71 -15.94 -26.99 24.49
N VAL A 72 -15.58 -27.76 23.49
CA VAL A 72 -14.32 -27.57 22.73
C VAL A 72 -14.68 -27.35 21.27
N THR A 73 -14.08 -26.34 20.67
CA THR A 73 -14.21 -26.03 19.24
C THR A 73 -12.85 -26.14 18.59
N PHE A 74 -12.77 -26.90 17.52
CA PHE A 74 -11.67 -26.88 16.58
C PHE A 74 -12.20 -26.32 15.26
N SER A 75 -11.53 -25.30 14.68
CA SER A 75 -11.87 -24.78 13.37
C SER A 75 -10.61 -24.58 12.52
N GLY A 76 -10.76 -24.83 11.23
CA GLY A 76 -9.71 -24.66 10.27
C GLY A 76 -10.26 -24.18 8.93
N SER A 77 -9.47 -23.40 8.21
CA SER A 77 -9.74 -23.03 6.83
C SER A 77 -8.45 -23.05 6.03
N PHE A 78 -8.58 -23.39 4.77
CA PHE A 78 -7.53 -23.32 3.75
C PHE A 78 -8.10 -22.59 2.55
N TYR A 79 -7.30 -21.77 1.91
CA TYR A 79 -7.64 -21.11 0.66
C TYR A 79 -6.46 -21.09 -0.30
N ASP A 80 -6.80 -21.19 -1.59
CA ASP A 80 -5.87 -21.08 -2.70
C ASP A 80 -6.56 -20.31 -3.82
N ARG A 81 -5.94 -19.21 -4.25
CA ARG A 81 -6.51 -18.23 -5.18
C ARG A 81 -5.47 -17.82 -6.20
N SER A 82 -5.90 -17.77 -7.44
CA SER A 82 -5.15 -17.30 -8.58
C SER A 82 -6.00 -16.32 -9.37
N ASP A 83 -5.50 -15.09 -9.53
CA ASP A 83 -6.19 -13.99 -10.21
C ASP A 83 -5.27 -13.41 -11.29
N PHE A 84 -5.71 -13.43 -12.56
CA PHE A 84 -5.05 -12.68 -13.63
C PHE A 84 -5.56 -11.25 -13.66
N PHE A 85 -4.67 -10.28 -13.81
CA PHE A 85 -5.04 -8.87 -13.76
C PHE A 85 -4.33 -8.02 -14.83
N SER A 86 -4.95 -6.91 -15.20
CA SER A 86 -4.31 -5.91 -16.05
C SER A 86 -3.63 -4.84 -15.18
N PRO A 87 -2.31 -4.66 -15.27
CA PRO A 87 -1.57 -3.70 -14.45
C PRO A 87 -2.06 -2.25 -14.61
N ASP A 88 -2.31 -1.84 -15.85
CA ASP A 88 -2.73 -0.48 -16.19
C ASP A 88 -3.61 -0.47 -17.46
N ALA A 89 -4.12 0.70 -17.81
CA ALA A 89 -4.97 0.87 -19.00
C ALA A 89 -4.18 0.74 -20.31
N GLU A 90 -2.92 1.15 -20.29
CA GLU A 90 -2.00 1.03 -21.42
C GLU A 90 -1.68 -0.42 -21.74
N TRP A 91 -1.53 -1.24 -20.70
CA TRP A 91 -1.34 -2.69 -20.82
C TRP A 91 -2.54 -3.36 -21.51
N ALA A 92 -3.75 -2.99 -21.10
CA ALA A 92 -4.98 -3.67 -21.52
C ALA A 92 -5.22 -3.62 -23.03
N MET A 93 -4.67 -2.64 -23.77
CA MET A 93 -4.89 -2.52 -25.21
C MET A 93 -4.18 -3.62 -26.00
N PHE A 94 -2.89 -3.84 -25.75
CA PHE A 94 -2.05 -4.70 -26.59
C PHE A 94 -1.42 -5.89 -25.87
N ASN A 95 -1.46 -5.92 -24.53
CA ASN A 95 -0.76 -6.93 -23.72
C ASN A 95 -1.69 -7.79 -22.87
N TRP A 96 -2.99 -7.75 -23.10
CA TRP A 96 -3.97 -8.52 -22.31
C TRP A 96 -3.77 -10.05 -22.37
N GLN A 97 -3.10 -10.57 -23.38
CA GLN A 97 -2.71 -11.99 -23.47
C GLN A 97 -1.63 -12.36 -22.45
N ASN A 98 -0.82 -11.37 -22.04
CA ASN A 98 0.30 -11.52 -21.09
C ASN A 98 -0.05 -10.95 -19.70
N ASN A 99 -1.32 -10.96 -19.32
CA ASN A 99 -1.72 -10.48 -17.98
C ASN A 99 -0.96 -11.23 -16.89
N PRO A 100 -0.33 -10.52 -15.96
CA PRO A 100 0.37 -11.14 -14.84
C PRO A 100 -0.59 -11.82 -13.87
N GLU A 101 -0.04 -12.73 -13.08
CA GLU A 101 -0.77 -13.50 -12.08
C GLU A 101 -0.54 -12.96 -10.67
N PHE A 102 -1.62 -12.88 -9.89
CA PHE A 102 -1.60 -12.69 -8.45
C PHE A 102 -2.03 -14.00 -7.78
N LYS A 103 -1.14 -14.58 -7.01
CA LYS A 103 -1.36 -15.80 -6.22
C LYS A 103 -1.58 -15.44 -4.75
N ARG A 104 -2.52 -16.13 -4.09
CA ARG A 104 -2.70 -16.03 -2.65
C ARG A 104 -3.12 -17.38 -2.10
N ASN A 105 -2.33 -17.93 -1.20
CA ASN A 105 -2.68 -19.15 -0.49
C ASN A 105 -2.43 -19.00 1.01
N GLY A 106 -3.12 -19.82 1.79
CA GLY A 106 -2.93 -19.76 3.22
C GLY A 106 -3.86 -20.70 3.97
N TYR A 107 -3.61 -20.78 5.26
CA TYR A 107 -4.42 -21.56 6.18
C TYR A 107 -4.61 -20.84 7.51
N ARG A 108 -5.70 -21.17 8.18
CA ARG A 108 -6.00 -20.76 9.56
C ARG A 108 -6.40 -21.99 10.36
N GLY A 109 -5.91 -22.05 11.59
CA GLY A 109 -6.35 -23.05 12.55
C GLY A 109 -6.63 -22.39 13.90
N SER A 110 -7.71 -22.77 14.56
CA SER A 110 -7.95 -22.32 15.92
C SER A 110 -8.53 -23.42 16.79
N PHE A 111 -8.14 -23.40 18.05
CA PHE A 111 -8.63 -24.29 19.10
C PHE A 111 -9.17 -23.44 20.25
N ARG A 112 -10.40 -23.72 20.68
CA ARG A 112 -11.06 -23.01 21.78
C ARG A 112 -11.65 -23.99 22.78
N ILE A 113 -11.39 -23.73 24.05
CA ILE A 113 -12.06 -24.38 25.17
C ILE A 113 -12.93 -23.32 25.85
N ARG A 114 -14.19 -23.64 26.09
CA ARG A 114 -15.08 -22.85 26.93
C ARG A 114 -15.58 -23.70 28.07
N HIS A 115 -15.49 -23.19 29.27
CA HIS A 115 -15.99 -23.82 30.47
C HIS A 115 -16.98 -22.88 31.16
N LYS A 116 -18.16 -23.40 31.47
CA LYS A 116 -19.18 -22.73 32.26
C LYS A 116 -19.15 -23.33 33.68
N ILE A 117 -18.94 -22.49 34.67
CA ILE A 117 -18.83 -22.88 36.06
C ILE A 117 -20.11 -22.45 36.78
N GLY A 118 -20.74 -23.41 37.45
CA GLY A 118 -22.00 -23.18 38.15
C GLY A 118 -23.22 -23.57 37.30
N GLN A 119 -24.23 -24.03 37.97
CA GLN A 119 -25.51 -24.34 37.33
C GLN A 119 -26.22 -23.04 36.94
N GLN A 120 -26.76 -22.97 35.73
CA GLN A 120 -27.58 -21.83 35.32
C GLN A 120 -28.89 -21.85 36.07
N ALA A 121 -29.33 -20.72 36.59
CA ALA A 121 -30.62 -20.62 37.29
C ALA A 121 -31.85 -21.03 36.44
N ASN A 122 -31.67 -21.13 35.13
CA ASN A 122 -32.67 -21.55 34.14
C ASN A 122 -32.50 -23.02 33.69
N ASP A 123 -31.62 -23.78 34.32
CA ASP A 123 -31.47 -25.19 34.00
C ASP A 123 -32.77 -25.97 34.38
N PRO A 124 -33.44 -26.59 33.43
CA PRO A 124 -34.69 -27.32 33.68
C PRO A 124 -34.51 -28.55 34.55
N SER A 125 -33.28 -29.02 34.78
CA SER A 125 -32.94 -30.16 35.61
C SER A 125 -32.92 -29.84 37.12
N LEU A 126 -32.89 -28.52 37.48
CA LEU A 126 -32.83 -28.04 38.86
C LEU A 126 -34.20 -28.01 39.51
N THR A 127 -34.24 -28.45 40.78
CA THR A 127 -35.41 -28.29 41.66
C THR A 127 -35.64 -26.80 41.97
N GLU A 128 -36.86 -26.43 42.36
CA GLU A 128 -37.17 -25.05 42.75
C GLU A 128 -36.40 -24.59 44.00
N GLU A 129 -36.00 -25.53 44.89
CA GLU A 129 -35.13 -25.23 46.03
C GLU A 129 -33.70 -24.93 45.59
N GLU A 130 -33.14 -25.68 44.67
CA GLU A 130 -31.80 -25.43 44.11
C GLU A 130 -31.77 -24.12 43.32
N LYS A 131 -32.80 -23.83 42.55
CA LYS A 131 -32.97 -22.50 41.89
C LYS A 131 -33.04 -21.37 42.88
N ALA A 132 -33.72 -21.58 44.02
CA ALA A 132 -33.83 -20.55 45.07
C ALA A 132 -32.49 -20.36 45.83
N GLU A 133 -31.67 -21.41 46.02
CA GLU A 133 -30.33 -21.28 46.60
C GLU A 133 -29.37 -20.62 45.66
N LEU A 134 -29.36 -20.99 44.37
CA LEU A 134 -28.59 -20.30 43.32
C LEU A 134 -28.99 -18.83 43.21
N GLY A 135 -30.28 -18.54 43.44
CA GLY A 135 -30.80 -17.19 43.53
C GLY A 135 -30.23 -16.35 44.67
N LYS A 136 -29.58 -16.91 45.66
CA LYS A 136 -28.90 -16.23 46.75
C LYS A 136 -27.39 -16.00 46.52
N SER A 137 -26.81 -16.69 45.51
CA SER A 137 -25.38 -16.57 45.24
C SER A 137 -25.03 -15.18 44.77
N THR A 138 -23.95 -14.61 45.29
CA THR A 138 -23.39 -13.31 44.83
C THR A 138 -22.71 -13.40 43.47
N PHE A 139 -22.18 -14.59 43.13
CA PHE A 139 -21.54 -14.87 41.83
C PHE A 139 -22.36 -15.92 41.08
N ARG A 140 -22.70 -15.60 39.82
CA ARG A 140 -23.47 -16.49 38.95
C ARG A 140 -22.92 -16.50 37.53
N ASN A 141 -23.24 -17.54 36.78
CA ASN A 141 -22.99 -17.65 35.34
C ASN A 141 -21.52 -17.44 34.97
N LEU A 142 -20.60 -17.88 35.85
CA LEU A 142 -19.19 -17.77 35.54
C LEU A 142 -18.86 -18.64 34.31
N SER A 143 -18.30 -18.03 33.32
CA SER A 143 -17.76 -18.74 32.16
C SER A 143 -16.41 -18.15 31.76
N TYR A 144 -15.53 -19.02 31.32
CA TYR A 144 -14.29 -18.57 30.65
C TYR A 144 -14.10 -19.35 29.36
N ALA A 145 -13.44 -18.66 28.39
CA ALA A 145 -13.00 -19.29 27.17
C ALA A 145 -11.52 -18.93 26.90
N ILE A 146 -10.77 -19.94 26.53
CA ILE A 146 -9.37 -19.81 26.10
C ILE A 146 -9.33 -20.24 24.65
N GLN A 147 -8.78 -19.41 23.80
CA GLN A 147 -8.60 -19.71 22.37
C GLN A 147 -7.16 -19.43 21.97
N VAL A 148 -6.59 -20.34 21.21
CA VAL A 148 -5.30 -20.18 20.52
C VAL A 148 -5.51 -20.36 19.03
N GLY A 149 -4.75 -19.65 18.23
CA GLY A 149 -4.87 -19.72 16.78
C GLY A 149 -3.54 -19.50 16.08
N VAL A 150 -3.45 -20.06 14.89
CA VAL A 150 -2.35 -19.86 13.95
C VAL A 150 -2.93 -19.55 12.57
N GLU A 151 -2.25 -18.64 11.85
CA GLU A 151 -2.61 -18.29 10.48
C GLU A 151 -1.32 -18.13 9.67
N ASN A 152 -1.35 -18.60 8.42
CA ASN A 152 -0.35 -18.29 7.41
C ASN A 152 -1.06 -17.73 6.20
N ASP A 153 -0.55 -16.64 5.65
CA ASP A 153 -1.00 -15.99 4.41
C ASP A 153 0.21 -15.71 3.54
N LYS A 154 0.24 -16.25 2.33
CA LYS A 154 1.29 -16.03 1.34
C LYS A 154 0.69 -15.47 0.08
N THR A 155 1.25 -14.36 -0.41
CA THR A 155 0.87 -13.72 -1.68
C THR A 155 2.07 -13.65 -2.62
N GLY A 156 1.79 -13.75 -3.92
CA GLY A 156 2.79 -13.62 -4.98
C GLY A 156 2.24 -12.78 -6.14
N ARG A 157 3.13 -12.11 -6.87
CA ARG A 157 2.83 -11.47 -8.16
C ARG A 157 4.00 -11.71 -9.10
N GLU A 158 3.70 -12.12 -10.33
CA GLU A 158 4.72 -12.46 -11.31
C GLU A 158 4.21 -12.34 -12.75
N ASP A 159 5.14 -12.20 -13.71
CA ASP A 159 4.86 -12.43 -15.13
C ASP A 159 4.79 -13.95 -15.37
N ILE A 160 3.71 -14.43 -15.95
CA ILE A 160 3.45 -15.86 -16.15
C ILE A 160 4.42 -16.54 -17.14
N ARG A 161 5.09 -15.75 -17.98
CA ARG A 161 6.03 -16.26 -18.99
C ARG A 161 7.39 -16.56 -18.39
N PHE A 162 7.84 -15.74 -17.42
CA PHE A 162 9.20 -15.74 -16.91
C PHE A 162 9.31 -16.26 -15.46
N GLU A 163 8.25 -16.05 -14.64
CA GLU A 163 8.21 -16.49 -13.24
C GLU A 163 9.47 -16.01 -12.48
N ASP A 164 10.30 -16.94 -11.96
CA ASP A 164 11.55 -16.67 -11.24
C ASP A 164 12.81 -16.67 -12.12
N ARG A 165 12.64 -16.77 -13.45
CA ARG A 165 13.75 -16.67 -14.42
C ARG A 165 14.10 -15.21 -14.69
N PHE A 166 14.70 -14.55 -13.69
CA PHE A 166 14.84 -13.10 -13.65
C PHE A 166 15.65 -12.50 -14.80
N PHE A 167 16.62 -13.21 -15.36
CA PHE A 167 17.40 -12.72 -16.51
C PHE A 167 16.71 -12.93 -17.87
N GLU A 168 15.57 -13.60 -17.91
CA GLU A 168 14.73 -13.64 -19.12
C GLU A 168 13.90 -12.36 -19.28
N TYR A 169 13.55 -11.66 -18.16
CA TYR A 169 12.94 -10.35 -18.20
C TYR A 169 13.90 -9.34 -18.85
N GLY A 170 13.39 -8.56 -19.78
CA GLY A 170 14.20 -7.51 -20.43
C GLY A 170 15.36 -8.00 -21.28
N TYR A 171 15.50 -9.30 -21.52
CA TYR A 171 16.43 -9.80 -22.50
C TYR A 171 15.80 -9.74 -23.89
N TYR A 172 16.34 -8.86 -24.74
CA TYR A 172 15.84 -8.65 -26.10
C TYR A 172 16.78 -9.21 -27.15
N GLY A 173 18.02 -9.44 -26.80
CA GLY A 173 19.05 -9.92 -27.69
C GLY A 173 20.44 -9.44 -27.28
N ASN A 174 21.45 -9.81 -28.07
CA ASN A 174 22.81 -9.38 -27.83
C ASN A 174 23.04 -8.00 -28.42
N GLN A 175 23.23 -7.01 -27.56
CA GLN A 175 23.73 -5.69 -27.94
C GLN A 175 25.24 -5.71 -27.88
N VAL A 176 25.89 -5.94 -29.02
CA VAL A 176 27.36 -5.90 -29.10
C VAL A 176 27.81 -4.47 -28.85
N ARG A 177 28.44 -4.25 -27.72
CA ARG A 177 28.87 -2.94 -27.25
C ARG A 177 30.36 -2.80 -27.27
N SER A 178 30.85 -1.63 -27.63
CA SER A 178 32.22 -1.22 -27.45
C SER A 178 32.33 -0.08 -26.46
N TRP A 179 33.48 0.00 -25.80
CA TRP A 179 33.86 1.17 -25.05
C TRP A 179 34.19 2.30 -25.98
N GLN A 180 33.45 3.39 -25.96
CA GLN A 180 33.92 4.67 -26.47
C GLN A 180 34.57 5.44 -25.34
N ALA A 181 35.83 5.75 -25.54
CA ALA A 181 36.52 6.70 -24.67
C ALA A 181 35.81 8.04 -24.71
N VAL A 182 35.42 8.51 -23.53
CA VAL A 182 34.84 9.84 -23.39
C VAL A 182 35.95 10.79 -23.08
N GLU A 183 36.13 11.78 -23.98
CA GLU A 183 36.98 12.93 -23.72
C GLU A 183 36.34 13.78 -22.63
N SER A 184 36.88 13.74 -21.42
CA SER A 184 36.47 14.58 -20.31
C SER A 184 37.60 15.55 -19.99
N ALA A 185 37.41 16.82 -20.36
CA ALA A 185 38.37 17.88 -19.98
C ALA A 185 38.09 18.26 -18.51
N ILE A 186 39.02 17.96 -17.62
CA ILE A 186 39.07 18.60 -16.31
C ILE A 186 39.86 19.88 -16.43
N SER A 187 39.23 21.00 -16.10
CA SER A 187 39.96 22.27 -15.97
C SER A 187 40.56 22.33 -14.56
N ASP A 188 41.86 22.34 -14.46
CA ASP A 188 42.57 22.72 -13.26
C ASP A 188 43.11 24.13 -13.40
N THR A 189 43.18 24.91 -12.33
CA THR A 189 43.76 26.23 -12.32
C THR A 189 45.21 26.14 -11.85
N ALA A 190 46.14 26.43 -12.72
CA ALA A 190 47.57 26.54 -12.39
C ALA A 190 48.05 28.00 -12.47
N ALA A 191 48.91 28.41 -11.54
CA ALA A 191 49.56 29.73 -11.59
C ALA A 191 50.73 29.67 -12.52
N TRP A 192 50.72 30.49 -13.58
CA TRP A 192 51.79 30.66 -14.49
C TRP A 192 52.17 32.16 -14.54
N ASP A 193 53.45 32.49 -14.23
CA ASP A 193 54.01 33.84 -14.24
C ASP A 193 53.17 34.85 -13.43
N GLY A 194 52.54 34.40 -12.36
CA GLY A 194 51.72 35.21 -11.44
C GLY A 194 50.26 35.42 -11.86
N GLU A 195 49.82 34.79 -12.97
CA GLU A 195 48.45 34.74 -13.42
C GLU A 195 47.90 33.33 -13.29
N GLU A 196 46.62 33.20 -12.87
CA GLU A 196 45.89 31.90 -12.88
C GLU A 196 45.51 31.59 -14.34
N ILE A 197 46.07 30.50 -14.88
CA ILE A 197 45.68 29.96 -16.18
C ILE A 197 44.91 28.65 -15.99
N GLN A 198 43.91 28.41 -16.81
CA GLN A 198 43.24 27.12 -16.87
C GLN A 198 44.11 26.13 -17.63
N VAL A 199 44.46 25.07 -16.97
CA VAL A 199 45.18 23.91 -17.57
C VAL A 199 44.16 22.80 -17.77
N PHE A 200 44.01 22.34 -18.97
CA PHE A 200 43.13 21.23 -19.29
C PHE A 200 43.92 19.92 -19.25
N ASN A 201 43.67 19.11 -18.23
CA ASN A 201 44.13 17.72 -18.18
C ASN A 201 43.05 16.81 -18.73
N GLN A 202 43.37 16.01 -19.70
CA GLN A 202 42.41 15.09 -20.30
C GLN A 202 42.70 13.65 -19.91
N PHE A 203 41.64 12.91 -19.60
CA PHE A 203 41.68 11.47 -19.43
C PHE A 203 40.42 10.85 -20.05
N PHE A 204 40.58 9.60 -20.46
CA PHE A 204 39.43 8.83 -20.92
C PHE A 204 38.75 8.17 -19.71
N ALA A 205 37.50 8.49 -19.46
CA ALA A 205 36.67 7.80 -18.48
C ALA A 205 35.65 6.94 -19.24
N HIS A 206 35.70 5.65 -19.04
CA HIS A 206 34.65 4.75 -19.48
C HIS A 206 33.49 4.83 -18.49
N GLN A 207 32.41 5.52 -18.85
CA GLN A 207 31.18 5.51 -18.09
C GLN A 207 30.16 4.63 -18.83
N GLY A 208 29.51 3.72 -18.12
CA GLY A 208 28.53 2.79 -18.68
C GLY A 208 27.40 3.41 -19.49
N SER A 209 27.10 4.69 -19.26
CA SER A 209 26.13 5.47 -20.04
C SER A 209 26.57 5.91 -21.42
N ARG A 210 27.82 5.63 -21.82
CA ARG A 210 28.40 6.03 -23.11
C ARG A 210 28.98 4.85 -23.92
N GLU A 211 28.52 3.65 -23.62
CA GLU A 211 28.77 2.49 -24.47
C GLU A 211 28.05 2.70 -25.81
N LEU A 212 28.77 2.51 -26.92
CA LEU A 212 28.17 2.44 -28.24
C LEU A 212 27.69 1.01 -28.51
N VAL A 213 26.43 0.89 -28.89
CA VAL A 213 25.95 -0.35 -29.49
C VAL A 213 26.36 -0.38 -30.95
N GLU A 214 27.33 -1.24 -31.29
CA GLU A 214 27.85 -1.40 -32.67
C GLU A 214 26.96 -2.27 -33.52
N GLU A 215 26.41 -3.34 -32.92
CA GLU A 215 25.56 -4.31 -33.59
C GLU A 215 24.50 -4.80 -32.61
N PHE A 216 23.30 -5.08 -33.11
CA PHE A 216 22.23 -5.72 -32.35
C PHE A 216 21.84 -7.05 -33.01
N ILE A 217 21.98 -8.15 -32.27
CA ILE A 217 21.59 -9.50 -32.69
C ILE A 217 20.30 -9.84 -31.92
N PRO A 218 19.14 -9.89 -32.59
CA PRO A 218 17.84 -10.17 -31.92
C PRO A 218 17.85 -11.51 -31.18
N GLY A 219 17.31 -11.51 -29.97
CA GLY A 219 17.12 -12.72 -29.17
C GLY A 219 15.80 -13.45 -29.50
N THR A 220 15.70 -14.68 -29.02
CA THR A 220 14.51 -15.52 -29.25
C THR A 220 13.58 -15.60 -28.04
N ILE A 221 14.01 -15.10 -26.88
CA ILE A 221 13.20 -15.14 -25.63
C ILE A 221 12.05 -14.14 -25.69
N ASN A 222 12.33 -12.91 -26.17
CA ASN A 222 11.34 -11.85 -26.38
C ASN A 222 11.36 -11.37 -27.84
N PRO A 223 10.92 -12.18 -28.80
CA PRO A 223 11.15 -11.91 -30.22
C PRO A 223 10.49 -10.63 -30.71
N VAL A 224 9.30 -10.29 -30.19
CA VAL A 224 8.58 -9.07 -30.55
C VAL A 224 9.35 -7.83 -30.09
N LEU A 225 9.73 -7.77 -28.80
CA LEU A 225 10.50 -6.67 -28.22
C LEU A 225 11.91 -6.61 -28.82
N SER A 226 12.50 -7.73 -29.20
CA SER A 226 13.78 -7.78 -29.90
C SER A 226 13.72 -7.05 -31.26
N SER A 227 12.63 -7.17 -31.99
CA SER A 227 12.42 -6.45 -33.25
C SER A 227 12.37 -4.94 -33.07
N PHE A 228 11.82 -4.46 -31.97
CA PHE A 228 11.79 -3.02 -31.69
C PHE A 228 13.16 -2.45 -31.34
N ASN A 229 14.04 -3.21 -30.71
CA ASN A 229 15.40 -2.75 -30.34
C ASN A 229 16.30 -2.47 -31.54
N THR A 230 16.01 -3.05 -32.71
CA THR A 230 16.77 -2.78 -33.93
C THR A 230 16.63 -1.34 -34.42
N ILE A 231 15.63 -0.59 -33.96
CA ILE A 231 15.35 0.79 -34.43
C ILE A 231 16.52 1.73 -34.12
N ASN A 232 17.07 1.70 -32.90
CA ASN A 232 17.97 2.73 -32.41
C ASN A 232 19.24 2.21 -31.76
N GLY A 233 19.37 0.89 -31.52
CA GLY A 233 20.45 0.37 -30.67
C GLY A 233 20.44 0.96 -29.25
N LEU A 234 19.26 1.43 -28.80
CA LEU A 234 19.12 2.21 -27.59
C LEU A 234 19.10 1.35 -26.34
N PRO A 235 19.54 1.89 -25.19
CA PRO A 235 19.30 1.29 -23.88
C PRO A 235 17.80 1.05 -23.65
N GLU A 236 17.49 0.02 -22.89
CA GLU A 236 16.15 -0.45 -22.58
C GLU A 236 15.13 0.60 -22.13
N THR A 237 15.56 1.57 -21.30
CA THR A 237 14.70 2.64 -20.78
C THR A 237 14.24 3.59 -21.86
N GLU A 238 15.10 3.93 -22.81
CA GLU A 238 14.77 4.81 -23.92
C GLU A 238 13.91 4.11 -24.97
N PHE A 239 14.14 2.84 -25.20
CA PHE A 239 13.34 1.98 -26.02
C PHE A 239 11.85 2.02 -25.61
N ARG A 240 11.53 1.88 -24.33
CA ARG A 240 10.14 1.92 -23.83
C ARG A 240 9.50 3.29 -24.00
N SER A 241 10.24 4.37 -23.80
CA SER A 241 9.70 5.71 -23.90
C SER A 241 9.46 6.16 -25.34
N SER A 242 10.16 5.56 -26.35
CA SER A 242 10.03 5.93 -27.75
C SER A 242 8.80 5.33 -28.44
N PHE A 243 8.16 4.29 -27.83
CA PHE A 243 7.14 3.55 -28.51
C PHE A 243 5.78 4.17 -28.45
N SER A 244 5.17 4.54 -27.59
CA SER A 244 3.79 4.99 -27.63
C SER A 244 3.57 6.15 -26.67
N ASN A 245 2.90 7.16 -27.16
CA ASN A 245 2.45 8.25 -26.33
C ASN A 245 1.14 7.91 -25.57
N LEU A 246 0.41 6.89 -26.02
CA LEU A 246 -0.90 6.54 -25.48
C LEU A 246 -0.98 5.11 -24.91
N TYR A 247 -0.32 4.15 -25.55
CA TYR A 247 -0.35 2.74 -25.18
C TYR A 247 1.05 2.12 -25.20
N SER A 248 1.26 1.10 -24.38
CA SER A 248 2.47 0.28 -24.42
C SER A 248 2.50 -0.57 -25.68
N ASN A 249 3.70 -0.82 -26.22
CA ASN A 249 3.91 -1.76 -27.33
C ASN A 249 3.47 -3.18 -26.96
N VAL A 250 3.21 -4.00 -27.98
CA VAL A 250 2.92 -5.44 -27.82
C VAL A 250 4.09 -6.19 -27.20
N GLY A 251 3.84 -7.28 -26.48
CA GLY A 251 4.85 -8.15 -25.89
C GLY A 251 5.49 -7.65 -24.61
N ARG A 252 5.05 -6.52 -24.06
CA ARG A 252 5.59 -5.96 -22.81
C ARG A 252 5.52 -6.98 -21.68
N GLU A 253 6.61 -7.11 -20.93
CA GLU A 253 6.71 -7.92 -19.72
C GLU A 253 6.24 -7.16 -18.48
N TYR A 254 5.72 -7.90 -17.50
CA TYR A 254 5.41 -7.35 -16.18
C TYR A 254 6.67 -7.30 -15.31
N ASN A 255 7.35 -6.15 -15.31
CA ASN A 255 8.62 -5.95 -14.62
C ASN A 255 8.48 -5.90 -13.10
N SER A 256 7.96 -6.96 -12.49
CA SER A 256 7.89 -7.09 -11.04
C SER A 256 7.65 -8.55 -10.66
N PHE A 257 8.50 -9.05 -9.78
CA PHE A 257 8.26 -10.29 -9.05
C PHE A 257 8.19 -9.97 -7.56
N ARG A 258 7.18 -10.48 -6.88
CA ARG A 258 6.97 -10.20 -5.46
C ARG A 258 6.41 -11.41 -4.72
N ILE A 259 6.96 -11.66 -3.54
CA ILE A 259 6.43 -12.59 -2.55
C ILE A 259 6.23 -11.83 -1.23
N SER A 260 5.11 -12.06 -0.55
CA SER A 260 4.88 -11.60 0.81
C SER A 260 4.26 -12.73 1.63
N GLU A 261 4.79 -12.96 2.81
CA GLU A 261 4.35 -14.02 3.72
C GLU A 261 4.11 -13.43 5.11
N GLN A 262 2.98 -13.79 5.71
CA GLN A 262 2.65 -13.42 7.08
C GLN A 262 2.23 -14.66 7.87
N ASP A 263 2.92 -14.93 8.98
CA ASP A 263 2.47 -15.86 9.99
C ASP A 263 1.87 -15.08 11.17
N VAL A 264 0.74 -15.55 11.71
CA VAL A 264 0.10 -14.94 12.87
C VAL A 264 -0.12 -16.00 13.95
N TYR A 265 0.37 -15.70 15.14
CA TYR A 265 0.15 -16.49 16.33
C TYR A 265 -0.70 -15.67 17.32
N ASN A 266 -1.85 -16.19 17.72
CA ASN A 266 -2.74 -15.46 18.62
C ASN A 266 -3.25 -16.31 19.76
N GLY A 267 -3.48 -15.66 20.88
CA GLY A 267 -4.09 -16.24 22.05
C GLY A 267 -5.05 -15.24 22.70
N ASN A 268 -6.23 -15.70 23.11
CA ASN A 268 -7.15 -14.87 23.87
C ASN A 268 -7.82 -15.64 25.00
N VAL A 269 -8.08 -14.93 26.08
CA VAL A 269 -8.83 -15.40 27.24
C VAL A 269 -9.96 -14.43 27.49
N THR A 270 -11.17 -14.96 27.62
CA THR A 270 -12.34 -14.16 28.01
C THR A 270 -12.98 -14.79 29.23
N VAL A 271 -13.38 -13.97 30.19
CA VAL A 271 -14.08 -14.36 31.41
C VAL A 271 -15.34 -13.51 31.51
N SER A 272 -16.47 -14.14 31.79
CA SER A 272 -17.71 -13.42 32.08
C SER A 272 -18.42 -14.01 33.29
N PHE A 273 -18.99 -13.15 34.11
CA PHE A 273 -19.79 -13.59 35.27
C PHE A 273 -20.81 -12.51 35.65
N ASP A 274 -21.83 -12.94 36.33
CA ASP A 274 -22.80 -12.04 36.93
C ASP A 274 -22.50 -11.88 38.41
N LEU A 275 -22.46 -10.63 38.84
CA LEU A 275 -22.39 -10.27 40.25
C LEU A 275 -23.75 -9.73 40.69
N THR A 276 -24.37 -10.40 41.70
CA THR A 276 -25.69 -10.03 42.25
C THR A 276 -25.58 -9.72 43.74
N PRO A 277 -25.19 -8.49 44.12
CA PRO A 277 -25.05 -8.11 45.53
C PRO A 277 -26.34 -8.36 46.31
N GLY A 278 -26.28 -9.16 47.40
CA GLY A 278 -27.45 -9.54 48.18
C GLY A 278 -28.44 -10.46 47.47
N GLY A 279 -28.03 -11.12 46.40
CA GLY A 279 -28.86 -12.05 45.62
C GLY A 279 -29.98 -11.44 44.78
N SER A 280 -30.00 -10.12 44.66
CA SER A 280 -31.07 -9.37 43.96
C SER A 280 -30.79 -9.19 42.47
N GLU A 281 -31.70 -9.62 41.60
CA GLU A 281 -31.63 -9.35 40.14
C GLU A 281 -31.68 -7.84 39.81
N LYS A 282 -32.24 -7.03 40.69
CA LYS A 282 -32.31 -5.55 40.49
C LYS A 282 -30.98 -4.82 40.60
N GLY A 283 -29.96 -5.50 41.16
CA GLY A 283 -28.59 -4.95 41.25
C GLY A 283 -27.56 -5.80 40.51
N ARG A 284 -27.97 -6.54 39.48
CA ARG A 284 -27.11 -7.43 38.71
C ARG A 284 -26.10 -6.64 37.86
N HIS A 285 -24.86 -6.98 38.04
CA HIS A 285 -23.75 -6.56 37.21
C HIS A 285 -23.32 -7.73 36.32
N ASN A 286 -23.23 -7.53 35.03
CA ASN A 286 -22.61 -8.47 34.10
C ASN A 286 -21.21 -8.01 33.75
N ILE A 287 -20.22 -8.64 34.38
CA ILE A 287 -18.81 -8.27 34.23
C ILE A 287 -18.16 -9.17 33.20
N GLN A 288 -17.45 -8.56 32.28
CA GLN A 288 -16.64 -9.24 31.24
C GLN A 288 -15.20 -8.74 31.31
N LEU A 289 -14.28 -9.69 31.27
CA LEU A 289 -12.83 -9.46 31.24
C LEU A 289 -12.27 -10.14 30.00
N GLY A 290 -11.30 -9.54 29.37
CA GLY A 290 -10.60 -10.17 28.26
C GLY A 290 -9.13 -9.79 28.23
N LEU A 291 -8.31 -10.75 27.77
CA LEU A 291 -6.91 -10.61 27.49
C LEU A 291 -6.65 -11.21 26.11
N ALA A 292 -5.92 -10.50 25.26
CA ALA A 292 -5.47 -11.04 23.97
C ALA A 292 -4.02 -10.67 23.71
N VAL A 293 -3.28 -11.60 23.10
CA VAL A 293 -1.91 -11.41 22.63
C VAL A 293 -1.83 -11.93 21.21
N GLU A 294 -1.14 -11.20 20.34
CA GLU A 294 -0.89 -11.58 18.96
C GLU A 294 0.55 -11.22 18.58
N GLN A 295 1.25 -12.14 17.95
CA GLN A 295 2.52 -11.89 17.29
C GLN A 295 2.36 -12.18 15.81
N ARG A 296 2.84 -11.27 14.98
CA ARG A 296 2.95 -11.45 13.53
C ARG A 296 4.40 -11.64 13.15
N VAL A 297 4.62 -12.43 12.11
CA VAL A 297 5.94 -12.58 11.49
C VAL A 297 5.76 -12.28 10.01
N ASN A 298 6.18 -11.09 9.62
CA ASN A 298 6.04 -10.60 8.24
C ASN A 298 7.36 -10.77 7.50
N ARG A 299 7.28 -11.27 6.26
CA ARG A 299 8.40 -11.41 5.33
C ARG A 299 7.98 -10.92 3.97
N ALA A 300 8.89 -10.30 3.25
CA ALA A 300 8.66 -9.92 1.86
C ALA A 300 9.96 -9.99 1.05
N TYR A 301 9.81 -10.30 -0.21
CA TYR A 301 10.84 -10.21 -1.23
C TYR A 301 10.24 -9.58 -2.48
N SER A 302 10.97 -8.70 -3.12
CA SER A 302 10.56 -8.09 -4.38
C SER A 302 11.78 -7.80 -5.24
N ILE A 303 11.62 -7.95 -6.54
CA ILE A 303 12.64 -7.62 -7.53
C ILE A 303 11.98 -6.98 -8.75
N ALA A 304 12.67 -6.01 -9.37
CA ALA A 304 12.36 -5.46 -10.69
C ALA A 304 13.36 -6.03 -11.72
N PRO A 305 13.08 -7.21 -12.30
CA PRO A 305 14.10 -8.01 -12.97
C PRO A 305 14.76 -7.34 -14.17
N VAL A 306 14.03 -6.51 -14.91
CA VAL A 306 14.58 -5.81 -16.09
C VAL A 306 15.80 -4.96 -15.74
N GLY A 307 15.83 -4.37 -14.54
CA GLY A 307 16.98 -3.61 -14.04
C GLY A 307 18.26 -4.42 -13.86
N LEU A 308 18.16 -5.76 -13.78
CA LEU A 308 19.33 -6.63 -13.66
C LEU A 308 20.30 -6.51 -14.85
N TRP A 309 19.78 -6.29 -16.07
CA TRP A 309 20.62 -6.12 -17.25
C TRP A 309 21.48 -4.85 -17.17
N THR A 310 20.89 -3.74 -16.69
CA THR A 310 21.63 -2.51 -16.43
C THR A 310 22.70 -2.72 -15.37
N ALA A 311 22.31 -3.33 -14.22
CA ALA A 311 23.26 -3.65 -13.16
C ALA A 311 24.38 -4.60 -13.64
N ALA A 312 24.04 -5.62 -14.44
CA ALA A 312 25.00 -6.57 -14.97
C ALA A 312 26.03 -5.87 -15.88
N ARG A 313 25.59 -5.00 -16.78
CA ARG A 313 26.48 -4.22 -17.67
C ARG A 313 27.41 -3.34 -16.87
N ILE A 314 26.88 -2.57 -15.91
CA ILE A 314 27.67 -1.71 -15.06
C ILE A 314 28.66 -2.52 -14.22
N ASN A 315 28.20 -3.50 -13.48
CA ASN A 315 29.05 -4.25 -12.54
C ASN A 315 30.04 -5.18 -13.23
N ALA A 316 29.78 -5.64 -14.46
CA ALA A 316 30.76 -6.42 -15.24
C ALA A 316 32.02 -5.64 -15.59
N ASN A 317 31.91 -4.31 -15.72
CA ASN A 317 32.95 -3.48 -16.31
C ASN A 317 33.32 -2.23 -15.49
N ASN A 318 32.58 -1.91 -14.42
CA ASN A 318 32.79 -0.69 -13.64
C ASN A 318 34.20 -0.60 -13.01
N HIS A 319 34.83 -1.73 -12.66
CA HIS A 319 36.19 -1.81 -12.09
C HIS A 319 37.30 -1.37 -13.05
N ILE A 320 37.03 -1.32 -14.37
CA ILE A 320 37.97 -0.82 -15.41
C ILE A 320 37.56 0.58 -15.91
N SER A 321 36.62 1.25 -15.31
CA SER A 321 36.17 2.58 -15.70
C SER A 321 37.11 3.70 -15.21
N GLY A 322 37.95 3.42 -14.24
CA GLY A 322 38.95 4.34 -13.71
C GLY A 322 40.10 4.62 -14.66
N VAL A 323 40.87 5.64 -14.39
CA VAL A 323 42.02 6.06 -15.18
C VAL A 323 43.27 6.13 -14.29
N ASN A 324 44.32 5.47 -14.70
CA ASN A 324 45.61 5.60 -14.04
C ASN A 324 46.40 6.77 -14.67
N THR A 325 46.38 7.93 -14.02
CA THR A 325 47.03 9.15 -14.48
C THR A 325 48.57 9.09 -14.43
N ASP A 326 49.16 8.09 -13.81
CA ASP A 326 50.62 7.91 -13.76
C ASP A 326 51.17 7.26 -15.04
N ILE A 327 50.32 6.63 -15.86
CA ILE A 327 50.74 5.90 -17.05
C ILE A 327 50.08 6.49 -18.30
N VAL A 328 50.88 7.24 -19.07
CA VAL A 328 50.46 7.78 -20.35
C VAL A 328 50.75 6.73 -21.44
N ILE A 329 49.70 6.31 -22.18
CA ILE A 329 49.76 5.33 -23.27
C ILE A 329 49.74 5.96 -24.65
N GLY A 330 49.41 7.23 -24.78
CA GLY A 330 49.36 7.96 -26.04
C GLY A 330 49.01 9.42 -25.89
N SER A 331 48.96 10.13 -27.02
CA SER A 331 48.47 11.50 -27.12
C SER A 331 47.76 11.71 -28.44
N PHE A 332 46.81 12.62 -28.48
CA PHE A 332 46.15 13.04 -29.73
C PHE A 332 45.87 14.55 -29.69
N GLU A 333 45.73 15.14 -30.86
CA GLU A 333 45.39 16.55 -31.02
C GLU A 333 43.90 16.68 -31.35
N SER A 334 43.21 17.61 -30.68
CA SER A 334 41.81 17.93 -30.96
C SER A 334 41.64 19.44 -31.10
N SER A 335 40.99 19.85 -32.19
CA SER A 335 40.61 21.24 -32.44
C SER A 335 39.15 21.56 -32.10
N GLU A 336 38.43 20.62 -31.50
CA GLU A 336 36.98 20.75 -31.21
C GLU A 336 36.65 21.41 -29.84
N ILE A 337 37.64 22.00 -29.17
CA ILE A 337 37.39 22.67 -27.89
C ILE A 337 36.73 24.05 -28.14
N PRO A 338 35.72 24.43 -27.34
CA PRO A 338 35.15 25.76 -27.38
C PRO A 338 36.23 26.83 -27.13
N GLY A 339 36.62 27.56 -28.16
CA GLY A 339 37.69 28.58 -28.16
C GLY A 339 38.72 28.44 -29.27
N GLY A 340 38.73 27.33 -30.02
CA GLY A 340 39.49 27.16 -31.24
C GLY A 340 41.00 27.00 -31.05
N LEU A 341 41.45 26.51 -29.92
CA LEU A 341 42.87 26.21 -29.68
C LEU A 341 43.14 24.73 -29.96
N ASP A 342 44.13 24.48 -30.82
CA ASP A 342 44.67 23.12 -31.01
C ASP A 342 45.32 22.68 -29.70
N THR A 343 44.77 21.66 -29.04
CA THR A 343 45.25 21.17 -27.77
C THR A 343 45.65 19.72 -27.87
N THR A 344 46.82 19.37 -27.34
CA THR A 344 47.31 18.00 -27.26
C THR A 344 46.80 17.39 -25.99
N PHE A 345 46.10 16.29 -26.13
CA PHE A 345 45.53 15.54 -25.03
C PHE A 345 46.34 14.28 -24.74
N LEU A 346 46.53 13.97 -23.45
CA LEU A 346 47.21 12.76 -23.03
C LEU A 346 46.20 11.62 -22.85
N GLN A 347 46.51 10.47 -23.40
CA GLN A 347 45.73 9.26 -23.17
C GLN A 347 46.37 8.43 -22.05
N TYR A 348 45.64 8.18 -21.01
CA TYR A 348 46.08 7.43 -19.87
C TYR A 348 45.65 5.96 -19.94
N GLN A 349 46.38 5.07 -19.28
CA GLN A 349 45.98 3.66 -19.12
C GLN A 349 44.75 3.59 -18.21
N ASN A 350 43.84 2.61 -18.48
CA ASN A 350 42.74 2.36 -17.59
C ASN A 350 43.26 1.89 -16.22
N GLY A 351 42.73 2.46 -15.18
CA GLY A 351 42.94 2.00 -13.80
C GLY A 351 42.02 0.79 -13.51
N ILE A 352 42.48 -0.10 -12.66
CA ILE A 352 41.65 -1.21 -12.17
C ILE A 352 41.33 -0.91 -10.72
N GLU A 353 40.05 -0.60 -10.45
CA GLU A 353 39.56 -0.36 -9.09
C GLU A 353 38.62 -1.50 -8.68
N VAL A 354 39.04 -2.31 -7.75
CA VAL A 354 38.25 -3.43 -7.19
C VAL A 354 37.86 -3.10 -5.76
N ASN A 355 36.58 -3.01 -5.52
CA ASN A 355 36.00 -2.87 -4.21
C ASN A 355 35.78 -4.26 -3.59
N ASP A 356 35.91 -4.40 -2.27
CA ASP A 356 35.72 -5.66 -1.53
C ASP A 356 34.29 -6.24 -1.71
N ASP A 357 33.29 -5.38 -1.91
CA ASP A 357 31.90 -5.79 -2.14
C ASP A 357 31.59 -6.10 -3.60
N SER A 358 32.45 -5.76 -4.56
CA SER A 358 32.28 -6.07 -5.98
C SER A 358 32.49 -7.55 -6.25
N LYS A 359 31.50 -8.20 -6.85
CA LYS A 359 31.52 -9.65 -7.09
C LYS A 359 31.18 -10.02 -8.53
N PHE A 360 30.26 -9.29 -9.16
CA PHE A 360 29.69 -9.67 -10.44
C PHE A 360 30.76 -9.81 -11.54
N PHE A 361 31.68 -8.86 -11.64
CA PHE A 361 32.74 -8.93 -12.64
C PHE A 361 33.64 -10.16 -12.50
N GLN A 362 33.91 -10.64 -11.26
CA GLN A 362 34.67 -11.89 -11.03
C GLN A 362 33.85 -13.11 -11.41
N SER A 363 32.54 -13.09 -11.06
CA SER A 363 31.63 -14.21 -11.36
C SER A 363 31.45 -14.41 -12.87
N VAL A 364 31.25 -13.32 -13.62
CA VAL A 364 31.04 -13.39 -15.07
C VAL A 364 32.30 -13.79 -15.80
N ARG A 365 33.49 -13.35 -15.36
CA ARG A 365 34.76 -13.77 -15.93
C ARG A 365 35.05 -15.23 -15.64
N THR A 366 34.72 -15.68 -14.45
CA THR A 366 34.83 -17.12 -14.12
C THR A 366 33.91 -17.94 -15.03
N LEU A 367 32.69 -17.51 -15.26
CA LEU A 367 31.73 -18.16 -16.17
C LEU A 367 32.27 -18.25 -17.58
N LEU A 368 32.92 -17.19 -18.07
CA LEU A 368 33.48 -17.12 -19.44
C LEU A 368 34.87 -17.73 -19.55
N ASN A 369 35.46 -18.24 -18.47
CA ASN A 369 36.88 -18.70 -18.40
C ASN A 369 37.88 -17.60 -18.83
N ASN A 370 37.52 -16.34 -18.61
CA ASN A 370 38.34 -15.18 -18.89
C ASN A 370 38.91 -14.63 -17.56
N THR A 371 40.25 -14.61 -17.44
CA THR A 371 40.96 -14.15 -16.22
C THR A 371 41.51 -12.74 -16.36
N ALA A 372 41.44 -12.16 -17.55
CA ALA A 372 41.91 -10.79 -17.81
C ALA A 372 40.94 -9.79 -17.25
N LEU A 373 41.37 -9.06 -16.19
CA LEU A 373 40.50 -8.05 -15.53
C LEU A 373 40.33 -6.77 -16.35
N GLU A 374 41.27 -6.52 -17.26
CA GLU A 374 41.32 -5.32 -18.11
C GLU A 374 40.37 -5.39 -19.31
N GLU A 375 39.88 -6.60 -19.64
CA GLU A 375 39.04 -6.79 -20.83
C GLU A 375 37.59 -6.47 -20.55
N TYR A 376 36.99 -5.75 -21.47
CA TYR A 376 35.56 -5.48 -21.47
C TYR A 376 34.74 -6.76 -21.68
N VAL A 377 33.70 -6.95 -20.88
CA VAL A 377 32.80 -8.08 -21.02
C VAL A 377 31.45 -7.61 -21.56
N ASN A 378 31.09 -8.08 -22.75
CA ASN A 378 29.75 -7.91 -23.30
C ASN A 378 28.77 -8.89 -22.65
N VAL A 379 28.06 -8.42 -21.62
CA VAL A 379 27.12 -9.24 -20.82
C VAL A 379 25.91 -9.68 -21.65
N ASP A 380 25.46 -8.85 -22.59
CA ASP A 380 24.29 -9.15 -23.44
C ASP A 380 24.50 -10.36 -24.35
N GLY A 381 25.77 -10.74 -24.61
CA GLY A 381 26.13 -11.94 -25.35
C GLY A 381 26.05 -13.24 -24.54
N ILE A 382 25.80 -13.17 -23.26
CA ILE A 382 25.70 -14.34 -22.36
C ILE A 382 24.26 -14.86 -22.39
N ASP A 383 24.12 -16.19 -22.47
CA ASP A 383 22.81 -16.83 -22.35
C ASP A 383 22.19 -16.48 -20.98
N PRO A 384 20.97 -15.90 -20.94
CA PRO A 384 20.29 -15.52 -19.69
C PRO A 384 20.19 -16.65 -18.65
N SER A 385 20.06 -17.91 -19.10
CA SER A 385 19.97 -19.07 -18.21
C SER A 385 21.25 -19.37 -17.42
N LEU A 386 22.39 -18.81 -17.83
CA LEU A 386 23.69 -18.95 -17.16
C LEU A 386 23.89 -17.86 -16.07
N LEU A 387 23.06 -16.83 -16.07
CA LEU A 387 23.14 -15.73 -15.12
C LEU A 387 22.22 -15.99 -13.92
N SER A 388 22.64 -15.55 -12.74
CA SER A 388 21.85 -15.67 -11.51
C SER A 388 22.12 -14.54 -10.55
N LEU A 389 21.18 -14.28 -9.60
CA LEU A 389 21.37 -13.29 -8.55
C LEU A 389 22.56 -13.59 -7.65
N GLY A 390 22.89 -14.86 -7.44
CA GLY A 390 24.05 -15.27 -6.65
C GLY A 390 25.41 -14.86 -7.23
N MET A 391 25.46 -14.43 -8.50
CA MET A 391 26.67 -13.87 -9.12
C MET A 391 26.96 -12.45 -8.65
N PHE A 392 25.98 -11.72 -8.13
CA PHE A 392 26.14 -10.40 -7.52
C PHE A 392 26.49 -10.51 -6.05
N SER A 393 27.08 -9.47 -5.51
CA SER A 393 27.06 -9.23 -4.05
C SER A 393 25.73 -8.61 -3.65
N ALA A 394 25.39 -8.71 -2.38
CA ALA A 394 24.20 -8.05 -1.84
C ALA A 394 24.28 -6.53 -2.02
N ARG A 395 25.47 -5.96 -1.90
CA ARG A 395 25.71 -4.52 -2.08
C ARG A 395 25.41 -4.06 -3.51
N GLU A 396 25.91 -4.77 -4.53
CA GLU A 396 25.67 -4.44 -5.93
C GLU A 396 24.17 -4.35 -6.27
N LEU A 397 23.34 -5.26 -5.74
CA LEU A 397 21.89 -5.25 -5.98
C LEU A 397 21.14 -4.21 -5.12
N ASN A 398 21.62 -3.93 -3.91
CA ASN A 398 21.02 -2.95 -3.03
C ASN A 398 21.32 -1.51 -3.46
N ASP A 399 22.54 -1.22 -3.94
CA ASP A 399 22.93 0.10 -4.43
C ASP A 399 22.12 0.49 -5.68
N GLU A 400 21.84 -0.46 -6.56
CA GLU A 400 20.98 -0.29 -7.74
C GLU A 400 19.48 -0.36 -7.42
N ARG A 401 19.09 -0.65 -6.17
CA ARG A 401 17.70 -0.74 -5.69
C ARG A 401 16.81 -1.69 -6.49
N ILE A 402 17.40 -2.73 -7.03
CA ILE A 402 16.70 -3.74 -7.84
C ILE A 402 15.89 -4.66 -6.94
N VAL A 403 16.40 -4.96 -5.74
CA VAL A 403 15.80 -5.87 -4.76
C VAL A 403 15.32 -5.14 -3.52
N GLY A 404 14.26 -5.66 -2.90
CA GLY A 404 13.76 -5.23 -1.60
C GLY A 404 13.34 -6.45 -0.80
N TYR A 405 13.83 -6.61 0.44
CA TYR A 405 13.62 -7.83 1.20
C TYR A 405 13.65 -7.63 2.71
N TYR A 406 12.95 -8.48 3.41
CA TYR A 406 13.08 -8.74 4.85
C TYR A 406 12.52 -10.14 5.17
N GLY A 407 13.20 -10.91 6.02
CA GLY A 407 12.92 -12.34 6.24
C GLY A 407 13.31 -13.24 5.07
N TYR A 408 13.88 -12.65 4.04
CA TYR A 408 14.55 -13.28 2.91
C TYR A 408 15.94 -12.66 2.77
N ASP A 409 16.85 -13.31 2.04
CA ASP A 409 18.10 -12.71 1.61
C ASP A 409 17.92 -11.97 0.26
N TYR A 410 18.99 -11.35 -0.23
CA TYR A 410 19.00 -10.59 -1.48
C TYR A 410 18.73 -11.43 -2.73
N THR A 411 18.87 -12.76 -2.65
CA THR A 411 18.58 -13.69 -3.76
C THR A 411 17.14 -14.22 -3.73
N GLY A 412 16.39 -13.95 -2.65
CA GLY A 412 15.02 -14.43 -2.45
C GLY A 412 14.92 -15.75 -1.67
N GLU A 413 16.03 -16.24 -1.08
CA GLU A 413 16.03 -17.40 -0.20
C GLU A 413 15.49 -17.01 1.19
N LYS A 414 14.59 -17.83 1.73
CA LYS A 414 13.97 -17.57 3.04
C LYS A 414 14.99 -17.73 4.16
N LEU A 415 15.19 -16.67 4.95
CA LEU A 415 16.09 -16.71 6.11
C LEU A 415 15.46 -17.51 7.25
N THR A 416 16.29 -18.29 7.91
CA THR A 416 15.97 -19.08 9.11
C THR A 416 16.82 -18.61 10.28
N GLY A 417 16.29 -18.75 11.49
CA GLY A 417 16.97 -18.31 12.71
C GLY A 417 16.55 -16.93 13.20
N ASP A 418 17.24 -16.43 14.19
CA ASP A 418 16.99 -15.12 14.78
C ASP A 418 18.02 -14.14 14.23
N ILE A 419 17.62 -13.37 13.22
CA ILE A 419 18.43 -12.35 12.56
C ILE A 419 18.09 -11.02 13.23
N THR A 420 19.10 -10.35 13.77
CA THR A 420 18.98 -9.06 14.46
C THR A 420 19.09 -7.88 13.48
N PHE A 421 18.84 -6.68 13.98
CA PHE A 421 19.03 -5.45 13.18
C PHE A 421 20.50 -5.19 12.89
N GLU A 422 21.39 -5.53 13.82
CA GLU A 422 22.84 -5.37 13.74
C GLU A 422 23.47 -6.30 12.69
N ASP A 423 22.87 -7.47 12.42
CA ASP A 423 23.35 -8.42 11.41
C ASP A 423 23.40 -7.78 10.01
N PHE A 424 22.54 -6.83 9.71
CA PHE A 424 22.61 -6.06 8.46
C PHE A 424 23.96 -5.38 8.26
N PHE A 425 24.57 -4.87 9.32
CA PHE A 425 25.82 -4.12 9.30
C PHE A 425 27.06 -5.00 9.49
N THR A 426 26.91 -6.15 10.12
CA THR A 426 28.05 -6.97 10.58
C THR A 426 28.15 -8.35 9.98
N SER A 427 27.04 -8.92 9.49
CA SER A 427 27.01 -10.28 8.95
C SER A 427 27.75 -10.37 7.61
N ARG A 428 28.49 -11.47 7.45
CA ARG A 428 29.27 -11.75 6.24
C ARG A 428 28.96 -13.13 5.71
N GLY A 429 28.89 -13.25 4.38
CA GLY A 429 28.74 -14.50 3.65
C GLY A 429 30.02 -15.37 3.70
N ALA A 430 29.93 -16.54 3.08
CA ALA A 430 31.06 -17.47 2.99
C ALA A 430 32.26 -16.92 2.18
N ASP A 431 32.01 -15.93 1.32
CA ASP A 431 33.02 -15.21 0.54
C ASP A 431 33.64 -14.03 1.29
N GLY A 432 33.26 -13.81 2.57
CA GLY A 432 33.75 -12.73 3.42
C GLY A 432 33.10 -11.36 3.18
N ARG A 433 32.25 -11.22 2.16
CA ARG A 433 31.52 -9.98 1.86
C ARG A 433 30.33 -9.79 2.78
N ARG A 434 29.95 -8.54 3.05
CA ARG A 434 28.70 -8.25 3.77
C ARG A 434 27.51 -8.82 2.99
N ASP A 435 26.65 -9.54 3.65
CA ASP A 435 25.47 -10.19 3.06
C ASP A 435 24.16 -9.45 3.37
N PHE A 436 24.22 -8.35 4.11
CA PHE A 436 23.11 -7.43 4.38
C PHE A 436 21.82 -8.13 4.79
N LYS A 437 21.91 -9.12 5.71
CA LYS A 437 20.75 -9.86 6.18
C LYS A 437 19.75 -8.98 6.90
N ILE A 438 18.48 -9.13 6.55
CA ILE A 438 17.37 -8.44 7.20
C ILE A 438 16.39 -9.48 7.75
N GLY A 439 16.23 -9.52 9.06
CA GLY A 439 15.30 -10.42 9.73
C GLY A 439 13.85 -10.17 9.36
N ALA A 440 12.97 -11.12 9.67
CA ALA A 440 11.53 -10.93 9.54
C ALA A 440 11.05 -9.86 10.51
N ASN A 441 10.09 -9.04 10.12
CA ASN A 441 9.45 -8.09 11.02
C ASN A 441 8.47 -8.81 11.95
N LYS A 442 8.67 -8.69 13.28
CA LYS A 442 7.97 -9.49 14.31
C LYS A 442 7.22 -8.62 15.33
N PRO A 443 6.26 -7.76 14.94
CA PRO A 443 5.53 -6.90 15.88
C PRO A 443 4.67 -7.72 16.85
N ILE A 444 4.54 -7.20 18.08
CA ILE A 444 3.76 -7.80 19.15
C ILE A 444 2.59 -6.89 19.50
N TYR A 445 1.42 -7.48 19.65
CA TYR A 445 0.19 -6.81 20.03
C TYR A 445 -0.37 -7.45 21.29
N GLY A 446 -0.80 -6.62 22.23
CA GLY A 446 -1.49 -7.05 23.44
C GLY A 446 -2.74 -6.22 23.68
N SER A 447 -3.74 -6.79 24.34
CA SER A 447 -4.89 -6.02 24.82
C SER A 447 -5.49 -6.63 26.05
N ALA A 448 -5.98 -5.77 26.95
CA ALA A 448 -6.77 -6.17 28.11
C ALA A 448 -7.99 -5.27 28.21
N TYR A 449 -9.13 -5.83 28.65
CA TYR A 449 -10.31 -5.02 28.92
C TYR A 449 -11.14 -5.55 30.08
N ILE A 450 -11.85 -4.63 30.70
CA ILE A 450 -12.93 -4.87 31.66
C ILE A 450 -14.16 -4.11 31.22
N GLN A 451 -15.32 -4.76 31.27
CA GLN A 451 -16.61 -4.15 30.98
C GLN A 451 -17.63 -4.60 32.01
N ASP A 452 -18.45 -3.67 32.47
CA ASP A 452 -19.61 -3.92 33.34
C ASP A 452 -20.89 -3.42 32.67
N LYS A 453 -21.89 -4.28 32.61
CA LYS A 453 -23.26 -3.93 32.22
C LYS A 453 -24.17 -4.12 33.42
N PHE A 454 -24.78 -3.05 33.90
CA PHE A 454 -25.71 -3.07 35.02
C PHE A 454 -26.91 -2.16 34.80
N ALA A 455 -27.96 -2.41 35.54
CA ALA A 455 -29.13 -1.56 35.55
C ALA A 455 -29.24 -0.88 36.91
N TYR A 456 -29.40 0.45 36.91
CA TYR A 456 -29.74 1.21 38.09
C TYR A 456 -31.14 1.84 37.91
N LYS A 457 -32.12 1.37 38.64
CA LYS A 457 -33.54 1.65 38.37
C LYS A 457 -33.88 1.22 36.93
N ASP A 458 -34.31 2.16 36.09
CA ASP A 458 -34.69 1.89 34.70
C ASP A 458 -33.56 2.21 33.70
N ILE A 459 -32.43 2.75 34.21
CA ILE A 459 -31.29 3.11 33.37
C ILE A 459 -30.35 1.91 33.26
N ILE A 460 -30.00 1.54 32.02
CA ILE A 460 -29.00 0.53 31.72
C ILE A 460 -27.67 1.24 31.40
N PHE A 461 -26.65 0.91 32.17
CA PHE A 461 -25.27 1.37 31.95
C PHE A 461 -24.41 0.26 31.35
N LYS A 462 -23.50 0.65 30.47
CA LYS A 462 -22.35 -0.15 30.04
C LYS A 462 -21.11 0.72 30.22
N ILE A 463 -20.21 0.29 31.08
CA ILE A 463 -18.96 1.00 31.37
C ILE A 463 -17.83 0.02 31.06
N GLY A 464 -16.85 0.46 30.31
CA GLY A 464 -15.70 -0.35 29.95
C GLY A 464 -14.41 0.45 29.88
N LEU A 465 -13.31 -0.24 30.13
CA LEU A 465 -11.96 0.25 29.93
C LEU A 465 -11.18 -0.82 29.20
N ARG A 466 -10.57 -0.43 28.08
CA ARG A 466 -9.65 -1.27 27.33
C ARG A 466 -8.27 -0.61 27.27
N MET A 467 -7.24 -1.43 27.36
CA MET A 467 -5.86 -1.07 27.14
C MET A 467 -5.34 -1.85 25.94
N ASP A 468 -4.70 -1.16 25.01
CA ASP A 468 -3.97 -1.79 23.91
C ASP A 468 -2.47 -1.52 24.07
N TYR A 469 -1.67 -2.55 23.87
CA TYR A 469 -0.21 -2.56 23.84
C TYR A 469 0.27 -2.85 22.43
N PHE A 470 1.24 -2.10 21.94
CA PHE A 470 1.89 -2.33 20.66
C PHE A 470 3.39 -2.15 20.78
N ASP A 471 4.13 -3.12 20.29
CA ASP A 471 5.58 -3.11 20.14
C ASP A 471 5.93 -3.47 18.69
N ALA A 472 6.58 -2.54 17.96
CA ALA A 472 7.05 -2.78 16.61
C ALA A 472 8.21 -3.78 16.56
N ASN A 473 8.87 -4.03 17.71
CA ASN A 473 9.97 -4.98 17.86
C ASN A 473 11.05 -4.78 16.80
N THR A 474 11.51 -3.55 16.67
CA THR A 474 12.53 -3.10 15.71
C THR A 474 13.34 -1.94 16.30
N LYS A 475 14.45 -1.59 15.67
CA LYS A 475 15.17 -0.35 16.00
C LYS A 475 14.65 0.82 15.19
N VAL A 476 14.70 2.02 15.76
CA VAL A 476 14.30 3.30 15.17
C VAL A 476 15.44 4.29 15.25
N LEU A 477 15.40 5.35 14.44
CA LEU A 477 16.37 6.43 14.55
C LEU A 477 16.28 7.07 15.94
N ARG A 478 17.42 7.26 16.56
CA ARG A 478 17.55 8.00 17.82
C ARG A 478 17.26 9.49 17.61
N ASP A 479 17.63 10.01 16.44
CA ASP A 479 17.41 11.38 16.05
C ASP A 479 16.90 11.46 14.61
N ASN A 480 15.71 12.03 14.40
CA ASN A 480 15.12 12.20 13.05
C ASN A 480 15.91 13.17 12.14
N TYR A 481 16.83 13.94 12.69
CA TYR A 481 17.65 14.91 11.96
C TYR A 481 19.10 14.47 11.78
N SER A 482 19.47 13.28 12.23
CA SER A 482 20.84 12.77 12.07
C SER A 482 20.89 11.26 12.16
N LEU A 483 21.67 10.64 11.28
CA LEU A 483 22.08 9.23 11.43
C LEU A 483 23.17 9.04 12.47
N TYR A 484 23.85 10.10 12.89
CA TYR A 484 25.00 10.05 13.78
C TYR A 484 24.70 10.76 15.08
N ASP A 485 25.25 10.28 16.18
CA ASP A 485 24.98 10.88 17.48
C ASP A 485 25.62 12.27 17.60
N ILE A 486 24.78 13.25 17.96
CA ILE A 486 25.16 14.65 18.13
C ILE A 486 25.26 14.94 19.62
N LYS A 487 26.33 15.63 20.05
CA LYS A 487 26.52 16.06 21.44
C LYS A 487 25.33 16.89 21.90
N THR A 488 24.87 16.61 23.12
CA THR A 488 23.94 17.50 23.80
C THR A 488 24.63 18.75 24.28
N LYS A 489 23.90 19.78 24.70
CA LYS A 489 24.47 20.98 25.32
C LYS A 489 25.28 20.64 26.57
N ASP A 490 24.76 19.72 27.38
CA ASP A 490 25.47 19.30 28.60
C ASP A 490 26.74 18.51 28.28
N ASP A 491 26.77 17.70 27.23
CA ASP A 491 27.99 17.01 26.76
C ASP A 491 29.01 17.99 26.16
N PHE A 492 28.54 19.01 25.45
CA PHE A 492 29.39 20.02 24.81
C PHE A 492 30.00 20.99 25.85
N PHE A 493 29.25 21.29 26.92
CA PHE A 493 29.67 22.16 28.01
C PHE A 493 29.64 21.41 29.36
N PRO A 494 30.53 20.41 29.61
CA PRO A 494 30.47 19.55 30.81
C PRO A 494 30.65 20.28 32.12
N ASN A 495 31.21 21.49 32.10
CA ASN A 495 31.43 22.32 33.31
C ASN A 495 30.35 23.41 33.47
N GLY A 496 29.26 23.31 32.73
CA GLY A 496 28.25 24.35 32.64
C GLY A 496 28.60 25.44 31.64
N GLY A 497 27.73 25.77 30.77
CA GLY A 497 27.89 26.76 29.69
C GLY A 497 26.67 26.88 28.81
N GLY A 498 26.73 27.79 27.84
CA GLY A 498 25.62 28.09 27.00
C GLY A 498 24.45 28.79 27.70
N PRO A 499 23.39 29.17 26.96
CA PRO A 499 22.25 29.89 27.51
C PRO A 499 21.44 29.00 28.46
N SER A 500 21.02 29.55 29.59
CA SER A 500 20.14 28.84 30.54
C SER A 500 18.73 28.56 30.02
N SER A 501 18.32 29.26 28.97
CA SER A 501 17.06 29.06 28.27
C SER A 501 17.05 27.82 27.35
N VAL A 502 18.19 27.25 27.02
CA VAL A 502 18.32 26.04 26.19
C VAL A 502 18.38 24.81 27.10
N PRO A 503 17.53 23.78 26.86
CA PRO A 503 17.57 22.52 27.59
C PRO A 503 18.94 21.86 27.52
N GLY A 504 19.33 21.10 28.54
CA GLY A 504 20.62 20.40 28.62
C GLY A 504 20.81 19.33 27.56
N ASP A 505 19.72 18.69 27.17
CA ASP A 505 19.64 17.62 26.14
C ASP A 505 19.48 18.14 24.71
N ALA A 506 19.38 19.46 24.50
CA ALA A 506 19.33 20.04 23.17
C ALA A 506 20.60 19.73 22.37
N LYS A 507 20.47 19.30 21.13
CA LYS A 507 21.57 18.97 20.22
C LYS A 507 22.31 20.23 19.78
N VAL A 508 23.65 20.17 19.67
CA VAL A 508 24.53 21.30 19.38
C VAL A 508 25.01 21.29 17.93
N TYR A 509 24.94 22.45 17.29
CA TYR A 509 25.43 22.69 15.93
C TYR A 509 26.44 23.82 15.91
N VAL A 510 27.55 23.62 15.21
CA VAL A 510 28.75 24.48 15.22
C VAL A 510 29.10 25.02 13.83
N ALA A 511 30.00 25.99 13.75
CA ALA A 511 30.37 26.65 12.48
C ALA A 511 31.20 25.76 11.51
N GLY A 512 31.72 24.64 12.00
CA GLY A 512 32.49 23.68 11.22
C GLY A 512 32.92 22.52 12.10
N GLU A 513 33.45 21.47 11.49
CA GLU A 513 33.93 20.30 12.21
C GLU A 513 35.03 20.68 13.20
N GLY A 514 34.89 20.18 14.45
CA GLY A 514 35.82 20.50 15.51
C GLY A 514 35.79 21.93 16.07
N SER A 515 34.85 22.77 15.61
CA SER A 515 34.69 24.14 16.12
C SER A 515 33.97 24.19 17.45
N ASP A 516 34.42 25.11 18.35
CA ASP A 516 33.72 25.43 19.58
C ASP A 516 32.69 26.58 19.41
N ASP A 517 32.55 27.12 18.19
CA ASP A 517 31.63 28.23 17.89
C ASP A 517 30.25 27.69 17.60
N VAL A 518 29.36 27.80 18.58
CA VAL A 518 27.98 27.29 18.48
C VAL A 518 27.13 28.23 17.64
N ILE A 519 26.58 27.70 16.55
CA ILE A 519 25.69 28.42 15.62
C ILE A 519 24.23 28.20 15.97
N ALA A 520 23.87 27.03 16.47
CA ALA A 520 22.48 26.68 16.80
C ALA A 520 22.36 25.57 17.83
N TYR A 521 21.19 25.50 18.43
CA TYR A 521 20.74 24.33 19.21
C TYR A 521 19.45 23.81 18.60
N ARG A 522 19.15 22.52 18.81
CA ARG A 522 17.88 21.91 18.43
C ARG A 522 17.32 21.08 19.60
N ASP A 523 16.09 21.44 19.98
CA ASP A 523 15.30 20.73 20.97
C ASP A 523 14.10 20.09 20.28
N GLY A 524 14.13 18.78 20.06
CA GLY A 524 13.17 18.07 19.21
C GLY A 524 13.13 18.70 17.82
N ASP A 525 11.95 19.21 17.40
CA ASP A 525 11.74 19.90 16.13
C ASP A 525 12.03 21.43 16.21
N THR A 526 12.34 21.96 17.39
CA THR A 526 12.54 23.40 17.61
C THR A 526 14.00 23.78 17.46
N TRP A 527 14.27 24.69 16.51
CA TRP A 527 15.59 25.25 16.31
C TRP A 527 15.75 26.54 17.09
N LEU A 528 16.90 26.69 17.74
CA LEU A 528 17.22 27.80 18.61
C LEU A 528 18.52 28.48 18.14
N GLN A 529 18.55 29.80 18.19
CA GLN A 529 19.77 30.60 17.99
C GLN A 529 20.78 30.38 19.16
N PRO A 530 22.04 30.81 19.01
CA PRO A 530 23.05 30.71 20.10
C PRO A 530 22.60 31.34 21.43
N ASN A 531 21.71 32.32 21.42
CA ASN A 531 21.14 32.97 22.59
C ASN A 531 19.94 32.23 23.21
N GLY A 532 19.49 31.10 22.60
CA GLY A 532 18.36 30.31 23.05
C GLY A 532 17.00 30.79 22.56
N THR A 533 16.93 31.76 21.63
CA THR A 533 15.65 32.16 21.03
C THR A 533 15.26 31.26 19.86
N ALA A 534 13.96 30.89 19.77
CA ALA A 534 13.46 30.08 18.67
C ALA A 534 13.65 30.78 17.31
N THR A 535 13.99 30.00 16.27
CA THR A 535 14.26 30.55 14.93
C THR A 535 13.82 29.55 13.86
N SER A 536 13.79 30.02 12.62
CA SER A 536 13.57 29.12 11.47
C SER A 536 14.88 28.44 11.06
N PRO A 537 14.89 27.12 10.82
CA PRO A 537 16.07 26.43 10.31
C PRO A 537 16.59 27.03 8.99
N ALA A 538 15.73 27.54 8.12
CA ALA A 538 16.15 28.16 6.87
C ALA A 538 17.08 29.37 7.05
N LEU A 539 16.96 30.10 8.16
CA LEU A 539 17.85 31.23 8.47
C LEU A 539 19.21 30.79 9.02
N LEU A 540 19.29 29.59 9.60
CA LEU A 540 20.52 29.06 10.16
C LEU A 540 21.40 28.41 9.09
N PHE A 541 20.80 27.72 8.14
CA PHE A 541 21.49 26.96 7.10
C PHE A 541 21.91 27.81 5.88
N GLU A 542 21.79 29.12 5.93
CA GLU A 542 22.43 30.04 4.96
C GLU A 542 23.96 30.09 5.14
N SER A 543 24.48 29.65 6.30
CA SER A 543 25.90 29.46 6.62
C SER A 543 26.22 27.98 6.79
N ALA A 544 27.50 27.60 6.70
CA ALA A 544 27.94 26.25 6.97
C ALA A 544 27.65 25.88 8.44
N VAL A 545 26.66 25.03 8.66
CA VAL A 545 26.26 24.55 9.99
C VAL A 545 26.52 23.05 10.06
N THR A 546 27.39 22.65 11.00
CA THR A 546 27.81 21.26 11.16
C THR A 546 27.35 20.75 12.53
N PRO A 547 26.80 19.53 12.65
CA PRO A 547 26.53 18.93 13.95
C PRO A 547 27.80 18.71 14.74
N ALA A 548 27.76 18.96 16.03
CA ALA A 548 28.86 18.58 16.91
C ALA A 548 28.76 17.08 17.20
N TYR A 549 29.29 16.25 16.30
CA TYR A 549 29.20 14.79 16.45
C TYR A 549 29.97 14.29 17.69
N VAL A 550 29.43 13.25 18.34
CA VAL A 550 30.10 12.59 19.48
C VAL A 550 31.41 11.94 19.02
N ALA A 551 31.40 11.30 17.83
CA ALA A 551 32.56 10.66 17.24
C ALA A 551 33.64 11.66 16.75
N GLY A 552 33.29 12.94 16.54
CA GLY A 552 34.19 13.95 15.98
C GLY A 552 34.76 13.50 14.63
N GLU A 553 36.07 13.64 14.44
CA GLU A 553 36.80 13.24 13.23
C GLU A 553 36.83 11.71 12.99
N ASN A 554 36.39 10.88 13.95
CA ASN A 554 36.32 9.42 13.80
C ASN A 554 34.92 8.94 13.35
N LEU A 555 34.13 9.80 12.73
CA LEU A 555 32.83 9.45 12.21
C LEU A 555 32.97 8.38 11.12
N VAL A 556 32.28 7.22 11.32
CA VAL A 556 32.19 6.16 10.32
C VAL A 556 30.83 6.24 9.63
N GLU A 557 30.82 6.35 8.32
CA GLU A 557 29.58 6.43 7.55
C GLU A 557 28.79 5.11 7.59
N ILE A 558 27.45 5.19 7.44
CA ILE A 558 26.54 4.03 7.47
C ILE A 558 26.89 2.96 6.44
N ARG A 559 27.56 3.34 5.37
CA ARG A 559 27.98 2.44 4.28
C ARG A 559 29.27 1.72 4.55
N GLU A 560 30.05 2.17 5.54
CA GLU A 560 31.36 1.67 5.86
C GLU A 560 31.32 0.58 6.96
N ASP A 561 32.38 -0.21 7.05
CA ASP A 561 32.57 -1.18 8.13
C ASP A 561 32.87 -0.45 9.43
N GLY A 562 32.26 -0.91 10.52
CA GLY A 562 32.46 -0.30 11.84
C GLY A 562 31.51 0.86 12.16
N PHE A 563 30.47 1.05 11.36
CA PHE A 563 29.41 2.01 11.66
C PHE A 563 28.80 1.77 13.05
N ASP A 564 28.61 2.86 13.82
CA ASP A 564 28.07 2.80 15.19
C ASP A 564 26.53 2.69 15.16
N VAL A 565 26.05 1.46 15.19
CA VAL A 565 24.62 1.15 15.18
C VAL A 565 23.92 1.65 16.45
N ASP A 566 24.53 1.49 17.62
CA ASP A 566 23.94 1.87 18.90
C ASP A 566 23.92 3.39 19.12
N GLY A 567 24.87 4.13 18.55
CA GLY A 567 24.85 5.60 18.55
C GLY A 567 23.76 6.18 17.64
N SER A 568 23.39 5.45 16.58
CA SER A 568 22.44 5.90 15.53
C SER A 568 21.01 5.45 15.78
N PHE A 569 20.81 4.29 16.37
CA PHE A 569 19.51 3.65 16.56
C PHE A 569 19.25 3.31 18.04
N GLU A 570 17.97 3.24 18.37
CA GLU A 570 17.49 2.78 19.67
C GLU A 570 16.33 1.80 19.50
N ASP A 571 16.05 1.03 20.56
CA ASP A 571 14.91 0.12 20.53
C ASP A 571 13.60 0.90 20.51
N TYR A 572 12.64 0.41 19.74
CA TYR A 572 11.29 0.98 19.69
C TYR A 572 10.65 1.01 21.08
N SER A 573 10.13 2.16 21.48
CA SER A 573 9.41 2.31 22.74
C SER A 573 7.96 1.85 22.61
N PRO A 574 7.55 0.77 23.30
CA PRO A 574 6.18 0.24 23.20
C PRO A 574 5.11 1.26 23.56
N GLN A 575 4.02 1.26 22.79
CA GLN A 575 2.89 2.17 22.97
C GLN A 575 1.77 1.52 23.77
N ILE A 576 1.22 2.25 24.74
CA ILE A 576 0.07 1.84 25.56
C ILE A 576 -1.05 2.87 25.37
N ASN A 577 -2.21 2.38 24.94
CA ASN A 577 -3.38 3.22 24.64
C ASN A 577 -4.59 2.81 25.48
N TRP A 578 -5.17 3.78 26.20
CA TRP A 578 -6.33 3.56 27.06
C TRP A 578 -7.61 4.03 26.41
N MET A 579 -8.63 3.17 26.38
CA MET A 579 -9.90 3.36 25.69
C MET A 579 -11.08 3.24 26.66
N PRO A 580 -11.41 4.32 27.39
CA PRO A 580 -12.64 4.34 28.16
C PRO A 580 -13.87 4.37 27.26
N ARG A 581 -14.91 3.63 27.65
CA ARG A 581 -16.21 3.53 26.98
C ARG A 581 -17.33 3.67 27.99
N LEU A 582 -18.29 4.51 27.67
CA LEU A 582 -19.49 4.73 28.50
C LEU A 582 -20.72 4.76 27.61
N ALA A 583 -21.66 3.87 27.85
CA ALA A 583 -22.95 3.93 27.21
C ALA A 583 -24.06 3.81 28.25
N PHE A 584 -25.13 4.56 28.04
CA PHE A 584 -26.33 4.38 28.82
C PHE A 584 -27.57 4.47 27.96
N SER A 585 -28.63 3.80 28.40
CA SER A 585 -29.94 3.87 27.79
C SER A 585 -31.00 3.84 28.86
N PHE A 586 -32.06 4.62 28.68
CA PHE A 586 -33.20 4.54 29.59
C PHE A 586 -34.53 4.65 28.82
N PRO A 587 -35.55 3.94 29.24
CA PRO A 587 -36.91 4.12 28.74
C PRO A 587 -37.51 5.41 29.28
N ILE A 588 -38.00 6.29 28.40
CA ILE A 588 -38.76 7.47 28.74
C ILE A 588 -40.20 7.04 29.01
N SER A 589 -40.68 6.05 28.27
CA SER A 589 -41.97 5.41 28.38
C SER A 589 -41.90 3.96 27.82
N ASP A 590 -43.01 3.22 27.89
CA ASP A 590 -43.13 1.90 27.26
C ASP A 590 -42.91 1.92 25.72
N GLU A 591 -42.99 3.12 25.11
CA GLU A 591 -42.89 3.29 23.67
C GLU A 591 -41.69 4.13 23.22
N ALA A 592 -40.98 4.75 24.18
CA ALA A 592 -39.89 5.66 23.86
C ALA A 592 -38.65 5.38 24.72
N GLY A 593 -37.49 5.45 24.15
CA GLY A 593 -36.21 5.29 24.82
C GLY A 593 -35.15 6.24 24.32
N PHE A 594 -34.28 6.64 25.22
CA PHE A 594 -33.11 7.45 24.95
C PHE A 594 -31.86 6.63 25.11
N PHE A 595 -30.81 6.88 24.29
CA PHE A 595 -29.50 6.31 24.48
C PHE A 595 -28.41 7.36 24.18
N ALA A 596 -27.30 7.18 24.85
CA ALA A 596 -26.08 7.94 24.52
C ALA A 596 -24.84 7.06 24.74
N HIS A 597 -23.78 7.35 24.02
CA HIS A 597 -22.49 6.76 24.28
C HIS A 597 -21.33 7.75 24.04
N TYR A 598 -20.24 7.45 24.72
CA TYR A 598 -18.96 8.11 24.62
C TYR A 598 -17.90 7.02 24.55
N ASP A 599 -17.14 7.00 23.43
CA ASP A 599 -16.10 6.01 23.18
C ASP A 599 -14.79 6.69 22.80
N VAL A 600 -13.70 6.27 23.41
CA VAL A 600 -12.34 6.53 22.91
C VAL A 600 -11.83 5.30 22.21
N LEU A 601 -11.44 5.45 20.97
CA LEU A 601 -11.00 4.37 20.09
C LEU A 601 -9.62 4.69 19.50
N TYR A 602 -8.77 3.67 19.39
CA TYR A 602 -7.49 3.78 18.70
C TYR A 602 -7.43 2.81 17.52
N GLN A 603 -6.99 3.32 16.38
CA GLN A 603 -6.75 2.53 15.17
C GLN A 603 -5.26 2.50 14.88
N ARG A 604 -4.65 1.34 14.99
CA ARG A 604 -3.23 1.12 14.65
C ARG A 604 -2.97 1.41 13.18
N PRO A 605 -1.78 1.94 12.82
CA PRO A 605 -1.33 1.98 11.44
C PRO A 605 -1.30 0.56 10.85
N THR A 606 -1.98 0.35 9.73
CA THR A 606 -2.00 -0.93 9.01
C THR A 606 -0.95 -1.00 7.92
N SER A 607 -0.34 0.14 7.59
CA SER A 607 0.70 0.33 6.58
C SER A 607 1.65 1.44 7.04
N ASN A 608 2.74 1.64 6.32
CA ASN A 608 3.69 2.73 6.51
C ASN A 608 4.50 2.67 7.83
N ASN A 609 4.49 1.53 8.52
CA ASN A 609 5.10 1.32 9.83
C ASN A 609 6.18 0.21 9.85
N ILE A 610 6.43 -0.48 8.74
CA ILE A 610 7.53 -1.45 8.64
C ILE A 610 8.73 -0.75 8.01
N GLN A 611 9.81 -0.65 8.79
CA GLN A 611 11.06 -0.03 8.39
C GLN A 611 12.20 -1.02 8.60
N THR A 612 13.13 -1.07 7.67
CA THR A 612 14.28 -1.99 7.69
C THR A 612 15.59 -1.24 7.73
N ALA A 613 16.68 -1.91 8.10
CA ALA A 613 18.02 -1.34 8.06
C ALA A 613 18.41 -0.86 6.64
N LEU A 614 17.96 -1.55 5.58
CA LEU A 614 18.19 -1.17 4.19
C LEU A 614 17.58 0.19 3.83
N ASN A 615 16.41 0.51 4.39
CA ASN A 615 15.80 1.82 4.16
C ASN A 615 16.62 2.95 4.79
N TYR A 616 17.19 2.72 5.98
CA TYR A 616 18.10 3.68 6.63
C TYR A 616 19.43 3.77 5.90
N PHE A 617 19.94 2.67 5.36
CA PHE A 617 21.17 2.63 4.56
C PHE A 617 21.05 3.51 3.31
N ASN A 618 19.85 3.63 2.74
CA ASN A 618 19.51 4.46 1.59
C ASN A 618 18.85 5.79 1.96
N LEU A 619 18.95 6.21 3.22
CA LEU A 619 18.33 7.47 3.67
C LEU A 619 18.92 8.68 2.90
N GLY A 620 18.06 9.60 2.48
CA GLY A 620 18.46 10.76 1.68
C GLY A 620 18.48 10.55 0.16
N ALA A 621 18.30 9.32 -0.29
CA ALA A 621 18.26 8.99 -1.72
C ALA A 621 16.94 9.37 -2.45
N GLY A 622 16.06 10.12 -1.77
CA GLY A 622 14.81 10.65 -2.33
C GLY A 622 13.59 9.75 -2.15
N ASP A 623 13.74 8.60 -1.51
CA ASP A 623 12.63 7.69 -1.27
C ASP A 623 11.77 8.11 -0.08
N LEU A 624 10.47 7.80 -0.16
CA LEU A 624 9.57 7.91 0.97
C LEU A 624 9.77 6.69 1.88
N ILE A 625 10.26 6.90 3.10
CA ILE A 625 10.47 5.83 4.06
C ILE A 625 9.31 5.69 5.04
N ASN A 626 9.07 4.48 5.53
CA ASN A 626 8.11 4.21 6.57
C ASN A 626 8.58 4.71 7.94
N ASN A 627 7.65 4.82 8.90
CA ASN A 627 7.95 5.25 10.26
C ASN A 627 7.34 4.28 11.28
N PRO A 628 8.12 3.46 11.97
CA PRO A 628 7.62 2.60 13.04
C PRO A 628 7.01 3.36 14.22
N ASN A 629 7.47 4.59 14.47
CA ASN A 629 7.03 5.44 15.59
C ASN A 629 5.64 6.05 15.41
N LEU A 630 4.93 5.73 14.30
CA LEU A 630 3.57 6.22 14.09
C LEU A 630 2.64 5.84 15.23
N LYS A 631 1.95 6.85 15.77
CA LYS A 631 0.91 6.67 16.78
C LYS A 631 -0.36 6.15 16.12
N PRO A 632 -1.17 5.35 16.84
CA PRO A 632 -2.50 5.02 16.40
C PRO A 632 -3.39 6.26 16.25
N VAL A 633 -4.20 6.29 15.21
CA VAL A 633 -5.22 7.34 15.05
C VAL A 633 -6.21 7.23 16.21
N ARG A 634 -6.37 8.32 16.95
CA ARG A 634 -7.30 8.42 18.08
C ARG A 634 -8.64 8.97 17.60
N THR A 635 -9.73 8.25 17.85
CA THR A 635 -11.09 8.72 17.59
C THR A 635 -11.85 8.84 18.91
N VAL A 636 -12.46 9.99 19.16
CA VAL A 636 -13.42 10.18 20.22
C VAL A 636 -14.80 10.28 19.58
N ASP A 637 -15.69 9.38 19.95
CA ASP A 637 -17.05 9.27 19.40
C ASP A 637 -18.10 9.62 20.45
N TYR A 638 -18.94 10.56 20.12
CA TYR A 638 -20.10 10.98 20.90
C TYR A 638 -21.36 10.70 20.09
N GLU A 639 -22.30 9.97 20.62
CA GLU A 639 -23.59 9.76 20.00
C GLU A 639 -24.71 9.88 21.02
N VAL A 640 -25.78 10.54 20.62
CA VAL A 640 -27.03 10.59 21.34
C VAL A 640 -28.18 10.18 20.43
N GLY A 641 -29.11 9.44 20.94
CA GLY A 641 -30.22 8.95 20.12
C GLY A 641 -31.51 8.73 20.90
N TYR A 642 -32.57 8.76 20.13
CA TYR A 642 -33.94 8.58 20.58
C TYR A 642 -34.63 7.52 19.73
N LYS A 643 -35.27 6.55 20.39
CA LYS A 643 -36.07 5.51 19.76
C LYS A 643 -37.52 5.68 20.14
N GLN A 644 -38.41 5.63 19.16
CA GLN A 644 -39.85 5.72 19.35
C GLN A 644 -40.56 4.57 18.67
N LYS A 645 -41.37 3.85 19.40
CA LYS A 645 -42.35 2.94 18.82
C LYS A 645 -43.50 3.80 18.29
N LEU A 646 -43.79 3.72 16.99
CA LEU A 646 -44.88 4.46 16.35
C LEU A 646 -46.18 3.68 16.32
N THR A 647 -46.06 2.38 16.11
CA THR A 647 -47.17 1.41 16.17
C THR A 647 -46.65 0.10 16.75
N ASN A 648 -47.52 -0.88 16.97
CA ASN A 648 -47.09 -2.23 17.39
C ASN A 648 -46.13 -2.92 16.40
N SER A 649 -46.00 -2.42 15.19
CA SER A 649 -45.21 -2.98 14.12
C SER A 649 -44.14 -2.04 13.56
N SER A 650 -44.09 -0.78 13.98
CA SER A 650 -43.12 0.18 13.46
C SER A 650 -42.48 1.01 14.55
N ALA A 651 -41.21 1.35 14.32
CA ALA A 651 -40.42 2.20 15.18
C ALA A 651 -39.54 3.15 14.34
N MET A 652 -39.16 4.26 14.94
CA MET A 652 -38.14 5.15 14.42
C MET A 652 -36.99 5.28 15.39
N THR A 653 -35.82 5.52 14.86
CA THR A 653 -34.62 5.89 15.61
C THR A 653 -34.05 7.18 15.02
N LEU A 654 -33.81 8.14 15.87
CA LEU A 654 -33.08 9.37 15.56
C LEU A 654 -31.78 9.34 16.31
N SER A 655 -30.65 9.61 15.64
CA SER A 655 -29.39 9.80 16.34
C SER A 655 -28.61 10.96 15.75
N ALA A 656 -27.84 11.60 16.60
CA ALA A 656 -26.88 12.62 16.24
C ALA A 656 -25.52 12.20 16.80
N TYR A 657 -24.48 12.31 15.99
CA TYR A 657 -23.14 11.92 16.38
C TYR A 657 -22.11 12.99 16.01
N TYR A 658 -21.04 13.02 16.82
CA TYR A 658 -19.86 13.82 16.59
C TYR A 658 -18.63 12.98 16.86
N ARG A 659 -17.73 12.90 15.87
CA ARG A 659 -16.45 12.16 15.96
C ARG A 659 -15.32 13.13 15.77
N GLU A 660 -14.35 13.06 16.64
CA GLU A 660 -13.08 13.78 16.53
C GLU A 660 -11.96 12.79 16.31
N GLN A 661 -11.22 12.96 15.20
CA GLN A 661 -10.06 12.14 14.84
C GLN A 661 -8.80 12.97 15.02
N ARG A 662 -7.81 12.43 15.71
CA ARG A 662 -6.50 13.03 15.92
C ARG A 662 -5.39 12.04 15.60
N ASP A 663 -4.19 12.56 15.46
CA ASP A 663 -3.00 11.75 15.14
C ASP A 663 -3.17 11.00 13.80
N MET A 664 -3.90 11.56 12.84
CA MET A 664 -4.00 11.02 11.51
C MET A 664 -2.66 11.16 10.79
N ILE A 665 -2.32 10.14 9.99
CA ILE A 665 -1.03 10.04 9.33
C ILE A 665 -0.98 10.93 8.10
N GLN A 666 0.13 11.65 7.94
CA GLN A 666 0.46 12.47 6.77
C GLN A 666 1.92 12.28 6.41
N ARG A 667 2.28 12.52 5.15
CA ARG A 667 3.67 12.62 4.71
C ARG A 667 4.32 13.87 5.31
N ARG A 668 5.55 13.72 5.77
CA ARG A 668 6.38 14.80 6.32
C ARG A 668 7.74 14.81 5.65
N VAL A 669 8.21 15.98 5.25
CA VAL A 669 9.58 16.20 4.77
C VAL A 669 10.41 16.72 5.94
N PHE A 670 11.46 15.97 6.28
CA PHE A 670 12.54 16.45 7.13
C PHE A 670 13.59 17.10 6.23
N SER A 671 13.76 18.40 6.35
CA SER A 671 14.72 19.20 5.61
C SER A 671 15.71 19.90 6.57
N ASN A 672 16.76 20.49 6.01
CA ASN A 672 17.84 21.09 6.77
C ASN A 672 18.55 20.06 7.66
N ILE A 673 18.78 18.88 7.08
CA ILE A 673 19.60 17.84 7.66
C ILE A 673 21.00 18.01 7.10
N PRO A 674 22.04 17.93 7.93
CA PRO A 674 23.40 18.00 7.46
C PRO A 674 23.77 16.90 6.46
N SER A 675 24.79 17.17 5.61
CA SER A 675 25.38 16.15 4.74
C SER A 675 25.66 14.85 5.51
N PRO A 676 25.47 13.67 4.89
CA PRO A 676 25.16 13.42 3.46
C PRO A 676 23.66 13.34 3.12
N ILE A 677 22.74 13.50 4.08
CA ILE A 677 21.32 13.23 3.88
C ILE A 677 20.57 14.41 3.24
N PHE A 678 20.82 15.65 3.69
CA PHE A 678 20.17 16.90 3.29
C PHE A 678 18.66 16.96 3.57
N GLN A 679 17.89 15.98 3.11
CA GLN A 679 16.47 15.83 3.36
C GLN A 679 16.00 14.39 3.12
N TYR A 680 14.91 14.02 3.76
CA TYR A 680 14.16 12.80 3.43
C TYR A 680 12.67 12.97 3.72
N GLU A 681 11.85 12.12 3.13
CA GLU A 681 10.41 12.11 3.33
C GLU A 681 9.99 10.84 4.08
N THR A 682 9.09 11.02 5.06
CA THR A 682 8.52 9.94 5.85
C THR A 682 7.08 10.23 6.24
N TYR A 683 6.48 9.37 7.02
CA TYR A 683 5.14 9.55 7.58
C TYR A 683 5.21 10.05 9.03
N ASP A 684 4.25 10.91 9.42
CA ASP A 684 4.11 11.42 10.78
C ASP A 684 2.63 11.66 11.12
N ASN A 685 2.31 11.79 12.41
CA ASN A 685 0.95 12.02 12.91
C ASN A 685 0.63 13.52 12.99
N LEU A 686 0.26 14.12 11.88
CA LEU A 686 0.09 15.57 11.74
C LEU A 686 -1.37 15.99 11.48
N ASP A 687 -2.19 15.10 10.92
CA ASP A 687 -3.53 15.39 10.49
C ASP A 687 -4.59 15.16 11.58
N PHE A 688 -5.71 15.84 11.39
CA PHE A 688 -6.91 15.68 12.22
C PHE A 688 -8.16 15.73 11.34
N GLY A 689 -9.26 15.20 11.87
CA GLY A 689 -10.55 15.21 11.19
C GLY A 689 -11.71 15.29 12.17
N THR A 690 -12.83 15.78 11.70
CA THR A 690 -14.10 15.75 12.42
C THR A 690 -15.20 15.21 11.53
N VAL A 691 -16.06 14.37 12.09
CA VAL A 691 -17.25 13.87 11.40
C VAL A 691 -18.45 14.14 12.28
N LYS A 692 -19.40 14.89 11.75
CA LYS A 692 -20.66 15.20 12.46
C LYS A 692 -21.84 14.83 11.58
N GLY A 693 -22.84 14.25 12.19
CA GLY A 693 -23.95 13.75 11.40
C GLY A 693 -25.21 13.52 12.21
N PHE A 694 -26.26 13.30 11.45
CA PHE A 694 -27.59 12.99 11.92
C PHE A 694 -28.08 11.77 11.14
N SER A 695 -28.67 10.79 11.83
CA SER A 695 -29.24 9.59 11.23
C SER A 695 -30.70 9.41 11.65
N PHE A 696 -31.54 9.11 10.67
CA PHE A 696 -32.95 8.77 10.85
C PHE A 696 -33.18 7.37 10.30
N THR A 697 -33.65 6.44 11.13
CA THR A 697 -34.03 5.08 10.72
C THR A 697 -35.48 4.84 11.01
N TYR A 698 -36.21 4.34 10.01
CA TYR A 698 -37.58 3.84 10.16
C TYR A 698 -37.58 2.32 9.94
N ASP A 699 -38.06 1.59 10.92
CA ASP A 699 -38.21 0.14 10.91
C ASP A 699 -39.67 -0.25 10.98
N ARG A 700 -40.11 -1.11 10.05
CA ARG A 700 -41.41 -1.76 10.08
C ARG A 700 -41.24 -3.25 10.03
N ARG A 701 -41.69 -3.94 11.07
CA ARG A 701 -41.79 -5.40 11.09
C ARG A 701 -42.82 -5.85 10.06
N ARG A 702 -42.77 -7.11 9.68
CA ARG A 702 -43.71 -7.66 8.71
C ARG A 702 -45.16 -7.57 9.25
N VAL A 703 -45.95 -6.75 8.58
CA VAL A 703 -47.40 -6.64 8.78
C VAL A 703 -48.05 -6.81 7.40
N GLY A 704 -48.92 -7.80 7.28
CA GLY A 704 -49.24 -8.36 5.98
C GLY A 704 -47.97 -8.95 5.39
N ASN A 705 -47.68 -8.58 4.15
CA ASN A 705 -46.57 -9.14 3.41
C ASN A 705 -45.31 -8.27 3.40
N ILE A 706 -45.34 -7.05 3.96
CA ILE A 706 -44.27 -6.05 3.84
C ILE A 706 -43.47 -5.92 5.13
N LYS A 707 -42.13 -6.02 4.99
CA LYS A 707 -41.13 -5.55 5.97
C LYS A 707 -40.32 -4.43 5.31
N LEU A 708 -40.05 -3.36 6.05
CA LEU A 708 -39.30 -2.19 5.56
C LEU A 708 -38.30 -1.73 6.65
N THR A 709 -37.08 -1.48 6.22
CA THR A 709 -36.10 -0.68 6.97
C THR A 709 -35.62 0.42 6.02
N ALA A 710 -35.66 1.66 6.43
CA ALA A 710 -35.16 2.81 5.67
C ALA A 710 -34.36 3.72 6.57
N THR A 711 -33.14 4.04 6.15
CA THR A 711 -32.23 4.92 6.87
C THR A 711 -31.81 6.08 5.97
N TYR A 712 -31.90 7.28 6.52
CA TYR A 712 -31.31 8.47 5.94
C TYR A 712 -30.24 9.01 6.87
N THR A 713 -29.05 9.32 6.31
CA THR A 713 -27.95 9.94 7.06
C THR A 713 -27.51 11.22 6.36
N LEU A 714 -27.44 12.29 7.14
CA LEU A 714 -26.78 13.54 6.79
C LEU A 714 -25.45 13.61 7.55
N GLN A 715 -24.34 13.77 6.84
CA GLN A 715 -23.01 13.77 7.43
C GLN A 715 -22.13 14.87 6.83
N PHE A 716 -21.23 15.42 7.63
CA PHE A 716 -20.17 16.32 7.21
C PHE A 716 -18.86 15.79 7.78
N ALA A 717 -17.90 15.53 6.90
CA ALA A 717 -16.57 15.05 7.26
C ALA A 717 -15.53 16.07 6.77
N ASP A 718 -14.89 16.76 7.71
CA ASP A 718 -13.90 17.81 7.43
C ASP A 718 -12.61 17.53 8.18
N GLY A 719 -11.46 17.87 7.62
CA GLY A 719 -10.15 17.65 8.24
C GLY A 719 -9.02 18.33 7.50
N SER A 720 -7.78 18.07 7.90
CA SER A 720 -6.57 18.58 7.25
C SER A 720 -6.03 17.64 6.16
N GLY A 721 -6.37 16.34 6.19
CA GLY A 721 -6.02 15.35 5.18
C GLY A 721 -6.96 14.14 5.23
N SER A 722 -7.18 13.50 4.09
CA SER A 722 -8.10 12.36 3.97
C SER A 722 -7.41 11.00 4.21
N ASP A 723 -6.15 10.92 3.82
CA ASP A 723 -5.26 9.76 3.98
C ASP A 723 -3.80 10.23 4.01
N ALA A 724 -2.87 9.33 4.28
CA ALA A 724 -1.46 9.63 4.44
C ALA A 724 -0.80 10.32 3.22
N ASN A 725 -1.36 10.20 2.04
CA ASN A 725 -0.81 10.75 0.79
C ASN A 725 -1.61 11.94 0.24
N SER A 726 -2.73 12.29 0.85
CA SER A 726 -3.66 13.32 0.33
C SER A 726 -3.05 14.72 0.22
N SER A 727 -2.02 15.00 1.00
CA SER A 727 -1.26 16.26 0.98
C SER A 727 0.15 16.12 0.36
N GLY A 728 0.47 14.98 -0.25
CA GLY A 728 1.74 14.76 -0.95
C GLY A 728 2.00 15.86 -1.99
N GLY A 729 3.20 16.43 -1.97
CA GLY A 729 3.60 17.55 -2.84
C GLY A 729 3.09 18.95 -2.39
N LEU A 730 2.27 19.03 -1.35
CA LEU A 730 1.79 20.30 -0.79
C LEU A 730 2.52 20.71 0.49
N ASN A 731 3.20 19.79 1.14
CA ASN A 731 3.88 19.94 2.43
C ASN A 731 5.33 20.36 2.35
N THR A 732 5.82 20.82 1.21
CA THR A 732 7.17 21.40 1.07
C THR A 732 7.41 22.63 1.98
N ARG A 733 6.35 23.25 2.49
CA ARG A 733 6.37 24.41 3.40
C ARG A 733 5.78 24.14 4.78
N GLY A 734 5.58 22.86 5.15
CA GLY A 734 4.96 22.44 6.40
C GLY A 734 3.53 21.89 6.23
N PRO A 735 2.93 21.35 7.31
CA PRO A 735 1.63 20.71 7.25
C PRO A 735 0.51 21.69 6.91
N ILE A 736 -0.43 21.24 6.08
CA ILE A 736 -1.64 22.01 5.75
C ILE A 736 -2.53 22.07 7.01
N ARG A 737 -2.86 23.26 7.47
CA ARG A 737 -3.72 23.48 8.65
C ARG A 737 -5.12 23.94 8.31
N ASN A 738 -5.51 23.95 7.03
CA ASN A 738 -6.84 24.35 6.59
C ASN A 738 -7.79 23.14 6.64
N LEU A 739 -9.02 23.40 7.08
CA LEU A 739 -10.11 22.43 7.00
C LEU A 739 -10.59 22.28 5.56
N ILE A 740 -10.55 21.06 5.06
CA ILE A 740 -11.06 20.68 3.75
C ILE A 740 -12.07 19.53 3.91
N PRO A 741 -13.06 19.39 3.01
CA PRO A 741 -13.89 18.20 2.98
C PRO A 741 -13.01 16.95 2.76
N LEU A 742 -13.21 15.92 3.59
CA LEU A 742 -12.48 14.67 3.44
C LEU A 742 -13.00 13.89 2.23
N SER A 743 -12.13 13.10 1.58
CA SER A 743 -12.46 12.37 0.33
C SER A 743 -13.66 11.43 0.46
N TYR A 744 -14.03 11.05 1.67
CA TYR A 744 -15.18 10.19 2.00
C TYR A 744 -16.40 10.98 2.52
N ASP A 745 -16.46 12.31 2.35
CA ASP A 745 -17.58 13.17 2.75
C ASP A 745 -18.79 12.95 1.80
N GLU A 746 -19.55 11.90 2.05
CA GLU A 746 -20.83 11.63 1.41
C GLU A 746 -21.95 12.29 2.24
N ARG A 747 -22.34 13.50 1.87
CA ARG A 747 -23.26 14.32 2.71
C ARG A 747 -24.63 13.70 2.95
N HIS A 748 -25.18 13.07 1.94
CA HIS A 748 -26.49 12.43 2.00
C HIS A 748 -26.38 10.98 1.64
N ARG A 749 -26.88 10.11 2.49
CA ARG A 749 -26.97 8.67 2.24
C ARG A 749 -28.39 8.19 2.57
N ILE A 750 -29.00 7.50 1.64
CA ILE A 750 -30.29 6.83 1.79
C ILE A 750 -30.06 5.35 1.53
N THR A 751 -30.43 4.52 2.50
CA THR A 751 -30.42 3.07 2.36
C THR A 751 -31.77 2.53 2.76
N SER A 752 -32.38 1.69 1.91
CA SER A 752 -33.66 1.07 2.22
C SER A 752 -33.69 -0.39 1.81
N THR A 753 -34.22 -1.23 2.69
CA THR A 753 -34.50 -2.63 2.40
C THR A 753 -36.00 -2.87 2.51
N ILE A 754 -36.60 -3.30 1.40
CA ILE A 754 -38.02 -3.59 1.28
C ILE A 754 -38.16 -5.10 0.98
N ASP A 755 -38.81 -5.82 1.85
CA ASP A 755 -39.08 -7.25 1.63
C ASP A 755 -40.59 -7.48 1.59
N TYR A 756 -41.08 -7.94 0.46
CA TYR A 756 -42.45 -8.38 0.25
C TYR A 756 -42.48 -9.91 0.16
N ARG A 757 -43.21 -10.56 1.05
CA ARG A 757 -43.22 -12.03 1.11
C ARG A 757 -44.58 -12.60 1.43
N TYR A 758 -45.04 -13.51 0.60
CA TYR A 758 -46.23 -14.31 0.87
C TYR A 758 -45.92 -15.40 1.90
N GLY A 759 -46.83 -15.57 2.86
CA GLY A 759 -46.79 -16.66 3.82
C GLY A 759 -47.15 -18.01 3.17
N SER A 760 -47.31 -19.03 3.99
CA SER A 760 -47.84 -20.34 3.55
C SER A 760 -48.97 -20.78 4.46
N GLY A 761 -49.81 -21.70 3.98
CA GLY A 761 -50.97 -22.26 4.69
C GLY A 761 -51.96 -21.18 5.11
N LYS A 762 -52.28 -21.12 6.41
CA LYS A 762 -53.26 -20.13 6.96
C LYS A 762 -52.83 -18.67 6.84
N LYS A 763 -51.50 -18.42 6.63
CA LYS A 763 -50.93 -17.09 6.47
C LYS A 763 -50.80 -16.67 5.01
N TYR A 764 -51.25 -17.49 4.07
CA TYR A 764 -51.19 -17.18 2.66
C TYR A 764 -52.38 -16.32 2.25
N ASP A 765 -52.12 -15.16 1.71
CA ASP A 765 -53.12 -14.19 1.26
C ASP A 765 -52.96 -13.84 -0.23
N GLY A 766 -52.12 -14.61 -0.93
CA GLY A 766 -51.80 -14.40 -2.36
C GLY A 766 -52.82 -15.01 -3.32
N PRO A 767 -52.65 -14.84 -4.65
CA PRO A 767 -53.45 -15.45 -5.70
C PRO A 767 -53.40 -16.97 -5.69
N ARG A 768 -54.55 -17.60 -5.91
CA ARG A 768 -54.70 -19.06 -6.06
C ARG A 768 -55.09 -19.43 -7.48
N ILE A 769 -54.41 -20.40 -8.04
CA ILE A 769 -54.73 -20.96 -9.35
C ILE A 769 -55.04 -22.43 -9.18
N GLY A 770 -56.26 -22.84 -9.56
CA GLY A 770 -56.72 -24.23 -9.37
C GLY A 770 -56.66 -24.69 -7.92
N GLY A 771 -56.86 -23.78 -6.93
CA GLY A 771 -56.80 -24.11 -5.49
C GLY A 771 -55.37 -24.20 -4.92
N VAL A 772 -54.35 -24.01 -5.73
CA VAL A 772 -52.95 -24.06 -5.31
C VAL A 772 -52.44 -22.66 -4.97
N ASP A 773 -51.73 -22.53 -3.86
CA ASP A 773 -51.09 -21.32 -3.34
C ASP A 773 -49.78 -21.07 -4.09
N ILE A 774 -49.87 -20.56 -5.34
CA ILE A 774 -48.72 -20.48 -6.29
C ILE A 774 -47.54 -19.65 -5.82
N PHE A 775 -47.79 -18.61 -5.01
CA PHE A 775 -46.76 -17.76 -4.43
C PHE A 775 -46.46 -18.05 -2.95
N ALA A 776 -46.93 -19.23 -2.42
CA ALA A 776 -46.60 -19.59 -1.07
C ALA A 776 -45.07 -19.63 -0.88
N ASN A 777 -44.55 -19.02 0.21
CA ASN A 777 -43.13 -18.89 0.53
C ASN A 777 -42.30 -18.18 -0.60
N THR A 778 -42.95 -17.33 -1.40
CA THR A 778 -42.26 -16.50 -2.39
C THR A 778 -42.00 -15.12 -1.80
N GLY A 779 -40.77 -14.66 -1.92
CA GLY A 779 -40.31 -13.34 -1.46
C GLY A 779 -39.72 -12.50 -2.60
N LEU A 780 -40.00 -11.20 -2.54
CA LEU A 780 -39.36 -10.20 -3.40
C LEU A 780 -38.71 -9.17 -2.49
N ASN A 781 -37.40 -9.07 -2.56
CA ASN A 781 -36.62 -8.13 -1.75
C ASN A 781 -35.98 -7.10 -2.66
N PHE A 782 -36.05 -5.82 -2.25
CA PHE A 782 -35.35 -4.71 -2.86
C PHE A 782 -34.37 -4.09 -1.87
N ILE A 783 -33.17 -3.78 -2.32
CA ILE A 783 -32.18 -2.98 -1.59
C ILE A 783 -31.94 -1.73 -2.44
N VAL A 784 -32.25 -0.57 -1.86
CA VAL A 784 -32.09 0.75 -2.48
C VAL A 784 -30.97 1.47 -1.77
N ASN A 785 -29.96 1.93 -2.52
CA ASN A 785 -28.89 2.78 -2.04
C ASN A 785 -28.84 4.04 -2.91
N ALA A 786 -28.87 5.22 -2.29
CA ALA A 786 -28.63 6.48 -2.97
C ALA A 786 -27.69 7.33 -2.10
N VAL A 787 -26.62 7.84 -2.70
CA VAL A 787 -25.54 8.56 -2.01
C VAL A 787 -25.18 9.80 -2.81
N SER A 788 -25.01 10.93 -2.11
CA SER A 788 -24.47 12.14 -2.76
C SER A 788 -23.01 11.91 -3.19
N GLY A 789 -22.60 12.56 -4.28
CA GLY A 789 -21.27 12.42 -4.82
C GLY A 789 -20.17 12.80 -3.83
N ARG A 790 -19.08 12.06 -3.88
CA ARG A 790 -17.84 12.33 -3.13
C ARG A 790 -17.18 13.62 -3.61
N PRO A 791 -16.43 14.32 -2.75
CA PRO A 791 -15.69 15.49 -3.17
C PRO A 791 -14.47 15.10 -4.02
N TYR A 792 -14.08 16.01 -4.92
CA TYR A 792 -12.82 15.95 -5.67
C TYR A 792 -12.21 17.33 -5.82
N THR A 793 -10.91 17.38 -6.13
CA THR A 793 -10.19 18.64 -6.36
C THR A 793 -10.25 19.00 -7.83
N LYS A 794 -10.94 20.09 -8.18
CA LYS A 794 -10.95 20.60 -9.54
C LYS A 794 -9.60 21.21 -9.90
N ARG A 795 -9.14 20.97 -11.13
CA ARG A 795 -7.86 21.44 -11.65
C ARG A 795 -8.06 22.62 -12.61
N ARG A 796 -7.12 23.57 -12.59
CA ARG A 796 -7.22 24.80 -13.39
C ARG A 796 -6.80 24.58 -14.84
N THR A 797 -5.66 23.94 -15.03
CA THR A 797 -5.03 23.76 -16.34
C THR A 797 -5.19 22.34 -16.80
N VAL A 798 -5.74 22.17 -17.98
CA VAL A 798 -5.95 20.88 -18.62
C VAL A 798 -4.61 20.24 -18.98
N GLN A 799 -4.47 18.95 -18.70
CA GLN A 799 -3.41 18.09 -19.19
C GLN A 799 -4.02 16.79 -19.72
N GLN A 800 -3.24 16.06 -20.50
CA GLN A 800 -3.63 14.76 -21.03
C GLN A 800 -4.09 13.82 -19.90
N PHE A 801 -5.35 13.39 -19.96
CA PHE A 801 -6.03 12.54 -18.96
C PHE A 801 -6.07 13.09 -17.53
N GLY A 802 -5.92 14.40 -17.35
CA GLY A 802 -5.90 15.00 -16.04
C GLY A 802 -5.88 16.51 -16.02
N GLY A 803 -5.13 17.07 -15.06
CA GLY A 803 -4.94 18.53 -14.94
C GLY A 803 -3.97 18.89 -13.83
N VAL A 804 -3.47 20.12 -13.87
CA VAL A 804 -2.56 20.67 -12.87
C VAL A 804 -3.07 21.99 -12.29
N GLY A 805 -2.50 22.39 -11.15
CA GLY A 805 -2.94 23.55 -10.40
C GLY A 805 -4.31 23.32 -9.75
N PHE A 806 -4.70 24.22 -8.89
CA PHE A 806 -5.99 24.13 -8.18
C PHE A 806 -6.96 25.18 -8.74
N GLU A 807 -8.21 24.78 -8.95
CA GLU A 807 -9.35 25.67 -9.18
C GLU A 807 -10.25 25.62 -7.95
N GLY A 808 -10.17 26.66 -7.12
CA GLY A 808 -10.87 26.70 -5.84
C GLY A 808 -10.16 25.94 -4.72
N ALA A 809 -10.92 25.28 -3.85
CA ALA A 809 -10.41 24.56 -2.70
C ALA A 809 -10.10 23.08 -3.02
N ILE A 810 -9.17 22.49 -2.27
CA ILE A 810 -8.97 21.04 -2.27
C ILE A 810 -10.30 20.38 -1.88
N ASN A 811 -10.71 19.34 -2.63
CA ASN A 811 -11.99 18.65 -2.45
C ASN A 811 -13.23 19.60 -2.50
N GLY A 812 -13.11 20.73 -3.23
CA GLY A 812 -14.16 21.75 -3.32
C GLY A 812 -15.30 21.43 -4.28
N ALA A 813 -15.07 20.55 -5.26
CA ALA A 813 -16.09 20.07 -6.22
C ALA A 813 -16.65 18.71 -5.81
N ARG A 814 -17.80 18.32 -6.38
CA ARG A 814 -18.45 17.04 -6.06
C ARG A 814 -18.83 16.26 -7.31
N LEU A 815 -18.66 14.94 -7.21
CA LEU A 815 -19.17 13.98 -8.19
C LEU A 815 -20.70 13.98 -8.21
N PRO A 816 -21.34 13.43 -9.26
CA PRO A 816 -22.78 13.21 -9.30
C PRO A 816 -23.28 12.28 -8.19
N TRP A 817 -24.60 12.29 -7.95
CA TRP A 817 -25.26 11.31 -7.09
C TRP A 817 -25.13 9.90 -7.66
N ASN A 818 -24.93 8.92 -6.78
CA ASN A 818 -24.92 7.52 -7.12
C ASN A 818 -26.14 6.81 -6.54
N ALA A 819 -26.87 6.06 -7.35
CA ALA A 819 -28.05 5.32 -6.92
C ALA A 819 -28.08 3.93 -7.54
N THR A 820 -28.35 2.91 -6.69
CA THR A 820 -28.54 1.52 -7.15
C THR A 820 -29.76 0.90 -6.50
N ILE A 821 -30.44 0.05 -7.25
CA ILE A 821 -31.51 -0.81 -6.77
C ILE A 821 -31.13 -2.25 -7.09
N ASP A 822 -30.99 -3.07 -6.06
CA ASP A 822 -30.82 -4.52 -6.20
C ASP A 822 -32.14 -5.20 -5.91
N ALA A 823 -32.45 -6.28 -6.62
CA ALA A 823 -33.66 -7.06 -6.44
C ALA A 823 -33.34 -8.54 -6.27
N ARG A 824 -34.08 -9.21 -5.38
CA ARG A 824 -34.04 -10.67 -5.23
C ARG A 824 -35.43 -11.24 -5.14
N LEU A 825 -35.75 -12.09 -6.10
CA LEU A 825 -36.94 -12.93 -6.09
C LEU A 825 -36.52 -14.32 -5.61
N ASP A 826 -37.14 -14.82 -4.56
CA ASP A 826 -36.88 -16.17 -4.04
C ASP A 826 -38.15 -16.95 -3.76
N LYS A 827 -38.05 -18.28 -3.90
CA LYS A 827 -39.15 -19.20 -3.57
C LYS A 827 -38.59 -20.41 -2.83
N SER A 828 -39.18 -20.70 -1.67
CA SER A 828 -38.83 -21.87 -0.86
C SER A 828 -39.86 -22.97 -1.00
N PHE A 829 -39.36 -24.17 -1.16
CA PHE A 829 -40.14 -25.43 -1.20
C PHE A 829 -39.73 -26.31 -0.04
N ASN A 830 -40.72 -26.91 0.63
CA ASN A 830 -40.51 -27.92 1.63
C ASN A 830 -40.78 -29.27 0.98
N LEU A 831 -39.77 -30.08 0.82
CA LEU A 831 -39.88 -31.42 0.28
C LEU A 831 -39.76 -32.41 1.46
N ASN A 832 -40.84 -33.10 1.75
CA ASN A 832 -40.80 -34.19 2.73
C ASN A 832 -40.27 -35.47 2.03
N THR A 833 -39.02 -35.79 2.30
CA THR A 833 -38.34 -36.95 1.72
C THR A 833 -38.45 -38.17 2.64
N GLY A 834 -39.60 -38.78 2.78
CA GLY A 834 -39.72 -40.01 3.47
C GLY A 834 -40.85 -40.06 4.49
N GLY A 835 -41.34 -41.28 4.81
CA GLY A 835 -42.45 -41.54 5.73
C GLY A 835 -42.26 -41.06 7.16
N GLU A 836 -43.08 -41.52 8.10
CA GLU A 836 -43.02 -41.14 9.52
C GLU A 836 -41.58 -41.16 10.07
N GLY A 837 -40.99 -39.94 10.30
CA GLY A 837 -39.62 -39.72 10.80
C GLY A 837 -38.61 -39.11 9.82
N GLY A 838 -39.00 -38.86 8.57
CA GLY A 838 -38.12 -38.21 7.57
C GLY A 838 -37.82 -36.72 7.90
N ARG A 839 -36.57 -36.31 7.76
CA ARG A 839 -36.18 -34.89 7.91
C ARG A 839 -36.70 -34.09 6.70
N PRO A 840 -37.34 -32.92 6.90
CA PRO A 840 -37.76 -32.08 5.78
C PRO A 840 -36.53 -31.52 5.07
N LEU A 841 -36.51 -31.65 3.73
CA LEU A 841 -35.53 -30.99 2.87
C LEU A 841 -36.06 -29.60 2.46
N TYR A 842 -35.35 -28.57 2.76
CA TYR A 842 -35.68 -27.19 2.36
C TYR A 842 -34.91 -26.80 1.10
N PHE A 843 -35.63 -26.52 0.04
CA PHE A 843 -35.08 -26.09 -1.24
C PHE A 843 -35.53 -24.67 -1.53
N ASN A 844 -34.57 -23.75 -1.71
CA ASN A 844 -34.81 -22.36 -2.05
C ASN A 844 -34.17 -22.04 -3.40
N VAL A 845 -34.96 -21.59 -4.37
CA VAL A 845 -34.52 -21.08 -5.67
C VAL A 845 -34.62 -19.57 -5.64
N TYR A 846 -33.61 -18.88 -6.15
CA TYR A 846 -33.64 -17.42 -6.22
C TYR A 846 -33.06 -16.88 -7.51
N LEU A 847 -33.64 -15.75 -7.95
CA LEU A 847 -33.12 -14.85 -8.98
C LEU A 847 -32.69 -13.56 -8.29
N ARG A 848 -31.41 -13.22 -8.37
CA ARG A 848 -30.84 -11.97 -7.85
C ARG A 848 -30.39 -11.10 -9.00
N VAL A 849 -30.83 -9.86 -9.01
CA VAL A 849 -30.41 -8.83 -9.97
C VAL A 849 -29.73 -7.72 -9.19
N GLN A 850 -28.45 -7.50 -9.43
CA GLN A 850 -27.72 -6.34 -8.95
C GLN A 850 -27.81 -5.23 -9.99
N ASN A 851 -27.94 -3.97 -9.53
CA ASN A 851 -28.15 -2.81 -10.36
C ASN A 851 -29.33 -3.03 -11.34
N LEU A 852 -30.51 -3.26 -10.78
CA LEU A 852 -31.73 -3.58 -11.54
C LEU A 852 -32.02 -2.60 -12.67
N LEU A 853 -31.78 -1.30 -12.46
CA LEU A 853 -32.05 -0.23 -13.40
C LEU A 853 -30.91 -0.01 -14.42
N ASP A 854 -29.81 -0.76 -14.30
CA ASP A 854 -28.59 -0.59 -15.10
C ASP A 854 -28.05 0.84 -15.08
N THR A 855 -28.10 1.47 -13.91
CA THR A 855 -27.64 2.84 -13.71
C THR A 855 -26.13 2.91 -13.85
N LYS A 856 -25.63 3.79 -14.71
CA LYS A 856 -24.21 4.11 -14.86
C LYS A 856 -23.83 5.16 -13.82
N ASN A 857 -23.52 4.73 -12.60
CA ASN A 857 -23.06 5.64 -11.55
C ASN A 857 -21.62 6.06 -11.81
N VAL A 858 -21.33 7.35 -11.59
CA VAL A 858 -20.01 7.97 -11.83
C VAL A 858 -19.24 8.05 -10.52
N TYR A 859 -18.10 7.37 -10.46
CA TYR A 859 -17.19 7.35 -9.31
C TYR A 859 -15.89 8.14 -9.54
N GLY A 860 -15.63 8.56 -10.76
CA GLY A 860 -14.48 9.35 -11.15
C GLY A 860 -14.77 10.27 -12.31
N VAL A 861 -14.02 11.36 -12.41
CA VAL A 861 -14.12 12.35 -13.50
C VAL A 861 -12.73 12.88 -13.83
N TYR A 862 -12.56 13.42 -15.01
CA TYR A 862 -11.37 14.20 -15.36
C TYR A 862 -11.39 15.51 -14.57
N SER A 863 -10.35 15.71 -13.78
CA SER A 863 -10.35 16.76 -12.75
C SER A 863 -10.40 18.20 -13.27
N ALA A 864 -10.00 18.44 -14.51
CA ALA A 864 -10.05 19.77 -15.14
C ALA A 864 -11.45 20.11 -15.63
N THR A 865 -12.14 19.16 -16.26
CA THR A 865 -13.48 19.39 -16.83
C THR A 865 -14.60 19.07 -15.85
N GLY A 866 -14.43 18.04 -15.02
CA GLY A 866 -15.48 17.45 -14.19
C GLY A 866 -16.37 16.49 -14.97
N SER A 867 -15.99 16.11 -16.19
CA SER A 867 -16.65 15.13 -17.04
C SER A 867 -16.00 13.76 -16.88
N GLU A 868 -16.77 12.69 -17.01
CA GLU A 868 -16.29 11.31 -17.05
C GLU A 868 -15.88 10.87 -18.47
N GLU A 869 -16.21 11.66 -19.51
CA GLU A 869 -16.00 11.31 -20.91
C GLU A 869 -15.04 12.26 -21.64
N ASP A 870 -14.73 13.43 -21.08
CA ASP A 870 -13.92 14.46 -21.74
C ASP A 870 -12.95 15.10 -20.75
N ASP A 871 -11.64 15.03 -21.01
CA ASP A 871 -10.59 15.68 -20.25
C ASP A 871 -10.33 17.15 -20.67
N GLY A 872 -10.93 17.59 -21.79
CA GLY A 872 -10.74 18.92 -22.38
C GLY A 872 -9.39 19.13 -23.07
N TYR A 873 -8.52 18.10 -23.13
CA TYR A 873 -7.16 18.24 -23.65
C TYR A 873 -7.12 18.55 -25.13
N LEU A 874 -7.85 17.78 -25.94
CA LEU A 874 -7.82 17.93 -27.42
C LEU A 874 -8.25 19.32 -27.92
N ILE A 875 -9.12 20.02 -27.19
CA ILE A 875 -9.57 21.37 -27.53
C ILE A 875 -8.69 22.47 -26.91
N SER A 876 -7.78 22.11 -26.01
CA SER A 876 -6.83 23.05 -25.39
C SER A 876 -5.70 23.44 -26.35
N SER A 877 -4.97 24.54 -26.07
CA SER A 877 -3.78 24.92 -26.83
C SER A 877 -2.72 23.82 -26.84
N PHE A 878 -2.51 23.14 -25.70
CA PHE A 878 -1.58 22.01 -25.58
C PHE A 878 -1.97 20.83 -26.47
N GLY A 879 -3.26 20.51 -26.55
CA GLY A 879 -3.78 19.45 -27.41
C GLY A 879 -3.63 19.80 -28.89
N GLN A 880 -3.92 21.05 -29.26
CA GLN A 880 -3.75 21.53 -30.64
C GLN A 880 -2.26 21.56 -31.06
N ASP A 881 -1.37 21.99 -30.17
CA ASP A 881 0.08 21.91 -30.40
C ASP A 881 0.52 20.46 -30.58
N ARG A 882 -0.02 19.52 -29.77
CA ARG A 882 0.26 18.08 -29.92
C ARG A 882 -0.22 17.52 -31.25
N LEU A 883 -1.43 17.85 -31.69
CA LEU A 883 -1.93 17.45 -33.01
C LEU A 883 -1.04 17.97 -34.13
N SER A 884 -0.60 19.23 -34.04
CA SER A 884 0.32 19.81 -34.98
C SER A 884 1.66 19.08 -35.04
N GLN A 885 2.19 18.64 -33.88
CA GLN A 885 3.41 17.83 -33.80
C GLN A 885 3.23 16.45 -34.42
N VAL A 886 2.09 15.78 -34.15
CA VAL A 886 1.74 14.48 -34.76
C VAL A 886 1.78 14.60 -36.28
N SER A 887 1.11 15.60 -36.84
CA SER A 887 1.11 15.87 -38.29
C SER A 887 2.49 16.23 -38.82
N ALA A 888 3.27 17.07 -38.12
CA ALA A 888 4.62 17.45 -38.51
C ALA A 888 5.60 16.27 -38.52
N ASN A 889 5.40 15.29 -37.65
CA ASN A 889 6.17 14.05 -37.59
C ASN A 889 5.75 13.02 -38.65
N GLY A 890 4.75 13.35 -39.51
CA GLY A 890 4.25 12.46 -40.54
C GLY A 890 3.34 11.33 -40.01
N GLN A 891 2.90 11.41 -38.73
CA GLN A 891 1.95 10.48 -38.15
C GLN A 891 0.51 10.85 -38.53
N SER A 892 -0.38 9.87 -38.52
CA SER A 892 -1.81 10.07 -38.78
C SER A 892 -2.52 10.73 -37.59
N GLU A 893 -3.04 11.94 -37.80
CA GLU A 893 -3.88 12.62 -36.80
C GLU A 893 -5.17 11.82 -36.49
N GLU A 894 -5.77 11.21 -37.51
CA GLU A 894 -6.97 10.38 -37.36
C GLU A 894 -6.72 9.18 -36.42
N VAL A 895 -5.56 8.52 -36.57
CA VAL A 895 -5.18 7.38 -35.72
C VAL A 895 -4.92 7.85 -34.30
N PHE A 896 -4.21 8.96 -34.14
CA PHE A 896 -3.95 9.53 -32.81
C PHE A 896 -5.25 9.88 -32.08
N LEU A 897 -6.20 10.51 -32.77
CA LEU A 897 -7.52 10.84 -32.21
C LEU A 897 -8.32 9.58 -31.83
N ALA A 898 -8.29 8.54 -32.67
CA ALA A 898 -8.93 7.26 -32.37
C ALA A 898 -8.36 6.62 -31.09
N GLN A 899 -7.03 6.51 -30.99
CA GLN A 899 -6.34 5.96 -29.81
C GLN A 899 -6.58 6.82 -28.57
N TYR A 900 -6.59 8.15 -28.72
CA TYR A 900 -6.91 9.07 -27.63
C TYR A 900 -8.31 8.81 -27.08
N ASN A 901 -9.30 8.69 -27.95
CA ASN A 901 -10.68 8.41 -27.60
C ASN A 901 -10.85 7.04 -26.92
N TYR A 902 -10.09 6.01 -27.37
CA TYR A 902 -10.12 4.71 -26.67
C TYR A 902 -9.63 4.84 -25.23
N ARG A 903 -8.61 5.66 -24.98
CA ARG A 903 -8.06 5.90 -23.65
C ARG A 903 -8.90 6.83 -22.79
N LEU A 904 -9.68 7.74 -23.40
CA LEU A 904 -10.64 8.57 -22.66
C LEU A 904 -11.73 7.73 -21.99
N LEU A 905 -12.07 6.57 -22.55
CA LEU A 905 -13.02 5.67 -21.92
C LEU A 905 -12.37 4.98 -20.70
N GLN A 906 -12.69 5.48 -19.51
CA GLN A 906 -12.17 4.96 -18.24
C GLN A 906 -13.23 4.09 -17.54
N PRO A 907 -13.16 2.74 -17.64
CA PRO A 907 -14.13 1.87 -16.95
C PRO A 907 -14.14 2.06 -15.43
N GLY A 908 -13.01 2.46 -14.84
CA GLY A 908 -12.90 2.78 -13.43
C GLY A 908 -13.68 4.01 -12.96
N PHE A 909 -14.13 4.86 -13.87
CA PHE A 909 -14.98 6.00 -13.55
C PHE A 909 -16.45 5.62 -13.35
N TYR A 910 -16.85 4.40 -13.70
CA TYR A 910 -18.23 3.96 -13.66
C TYR A 910 -18.45 2.77 -12.71
N SER A 911 -19.69 2.62 -12.27
CA SER A 911 -20.13 1.43 -11.54
C SER A 911 -20.11 0.18 -12.42
N LEU A 912 -20.33 -0.98 -11.80
CA LEU A 912 -20.54 -2.22 -12.53
C LEU A 912 -21.89 -2.21 -13.25
N ALA A 913 -21.95 -2.83 -14.43
CA ALA A 913 -23.19 -3.09 -15.16
C ALA A 913 -24.15 -3.99 -14.36
N ARG A 914 -25.38 -4.08 -14.81
CA ARG A 914 -26.37 -4.99 -14.24
C ARG A 914 -25.89 -6.45 -14.32
N ARG A 915 -26.01 -7.17 -13.18
CA ARG A 915 -25.65 -8.58 -13.07
C ARG A 915 -26.87 -9.39 -12.63
N ILE A 916 -27.06 -10.53 -13.26
CA ILE A 916 -28.19 -11.44 -13.00
C ILE A 916 -27.62 -12.79 -12.54
N TYR A 917 -28.07 -13.25 -11.39
CA TYR A 917 -27.67 -14.51 -10.80
C TYR A 917 -28.90 -15.41 -10.59
N LEU A 918 -28.83 -16.64 -11.04
CA LEU A 918 -29.76 -17.70 -10.66
C LEU A 918 -29.05 -18.65 -9.70
N GLY A 919 -29.69 -18.93 -8.58
CA GLY A 919 -29.09 -19.82 -7.58
C GLY A 919 -30.15 -20.68 -6.88
N ALA A 920 -29.64 -21.76 -6.29
CA ALA A 920 -30.43 -22.67 -5.45
C ALA A 920 -29.67 -23.00 -4.17
N THR A 921 -30.41 -23.10 -3.06
CA THR A 921 -29.88 -23.52 -1.76
C THR A 921 -30.68 -24.71 -1.27
N VAL A 922 -29.99 -25.75 -0.84
CA VAL A 922 -30.58 -26.95 -0.26
C VAL A 922 -30.12 -27.07 1.20
N ASN A 923 -31.09 -27.20 2.13
CA ASN A 923 -30.82 -27.43 3.54
C ASN A 923 -31.42 -28.80 3.92
N PHE A 924 -30.63 -29.68 4.52
CA PHE A 924 -31.00 -31.05 4.86
C PHE A 924 -30.64 -31.42 6.31
#